data_02e561cbdd9a9d26aef17c6fd7daead9
#
_entry.id   02e561cbdd9a9d26aef17c6fd7daead9
#
_cell.length_a   1.000
_cell.length_b   1.000
_cell.length_c   1.000
_cell.angle_alpha   90.00
_cell.angle_beta   90.00
_cell.angle_gamma   90.00
#
_symmetry.space_group_name_H-M   'P 1'
#
loop_
_entity.id
_entity.type
_entity.pdbx_description
1 polymer ?
#
loop_
_entity_poly.entity_id
_entity_poly.type
_entity_poly.pdbx_seq_one_letter_code
_entity_poly.pdbx_strand_id
1 'polypeptide(L)'
;MMIRHALLSLFLLVLAAPAAAQSMRTGGEPARPGFGTAIAITGGQVLVAEPNGVRSPGAVYVYGEQAGSWVEVARLGAESPAAGDLFGASIAASGDRLIAGAQEGETGGVAYVFDGEGDEWRRVARLSASDAVPSDSFGTAVAIAGDVALVGAGGADSSRGAVYVFRRDGAGNWSQVGRIAAPAGMLPDDRFGEVLAVQGETAVVAATRADSGRGAVYLYSGEAWQQAARIAPDSLTANARFGSAIGIADGLVLVGAPGFNGFRGAVYAYGTEAGSWTELGSVPFEGTPQERFGSSIDVAGEVAWIGAPGADRFAGAIYSLGPGTSGPFGAEPVKLTLIDSLPQGGAFGVSLALGENVAAVGIPGEDYGMGSAAIFDRAGDAWTLANRVESEAGSGLAAMTGEPQTCDGQVGAFSCSNVDLVAFLPVASIGGDRGVRLNDIWGWTDPETGKEYALVGRVDGTSFVDISDPANPVYVGDLPKTATSPGSTWRDIKVYQDHAFIVADGAGEHGMQVFDLTRLRDRENAPVTFTVDAHYTRIQSAHNIVINEDSGFAYTVGNSGGSETCGGGLHMIDIHDPLNPTFAGCFSDPSTGRQKTGYTHDAQCVMYRGPDEEYAGREICFGSNETALSIADVTDKQNPVALSMAEYPNVGYTHQAWLSEDQHYLYMDDELDELNGLVDHTRTLVWDVSDLDDPVLVKEFLNPNTTSIDHNLYVKGDKVYQSNYTSGLRVLDIADPVEPEEVGFFDTVPFGDESPRFDGSWSNYPYFESGVIIVTSGYEGLFLLRYREADRPIS
;
A
#
# COMPACT_ATOMS: atom_id res chain seq x y z
N MET A 1 15.70 72.73 -12.86
CA MET A 1 16.23 72.08 -11.66
C MET A 1 15.14 71.27 -11.06
N MET A 2 14.92 70.08 -11.56
CA MET A 2 13.97 69.08 -11.05
C MET A 2 14.50 67.70 -11.44
N ILE A 3 14.94 66.97 -10.46
CA ILE A 3 15.48 65.60 -10.56
C ILE A 3 14.27 64.62 -10.60
N ARG A 4 14.16 63.91 -11.74
CA ARG A 4 13.18 62.80 -11.87
C ARG A 4 13.89 61.51 -11.45
N HIS A 5 13.33 60.88 -10.42
CA HIS A 5 13.65 59.52 -10.05
C HIS A 5 12.90 58.56 -10.97
N ALA A 6 13.64 57.73 -11.68
CA ALA A 6 13.13 56.60 -12.44
C ALA A 6 13.13 55.36 -11.50
N LEU A 7 11.94 54.85 -11.14
CA LEU A 7 11.77 53.54 -10.53
C LEU A 7 11.86 52.50 -11.63
N LEU A 8 12.89 51.67 -11.54
CA LEU A 8 13.06 50.45 -12.35
C LEU A 8 12.27 49.36 -11.71
N SER A 9 11.10 48.98 -12.24
CA SER A 9 10.34 47.82 -11.83
C SER A 9 10.94 46.58 -12.48
N LEU A 10 11.61 45.76 -11.68
CA LEU A 10 12.13 44.45 -12.08
C LEU A 10 10.94 43.46 -12.09
N PHE A 11 10.42 43.15 -13.28
CA PHE A 11 9.51 42.02 -13.46
C PHE A 11 10.32 40.72 -13.36
N LEU A 12 10.19 40.00 -12.25
CA LEU A 12 10.57 38.60 -12.19
C LEU A 12 9.55 37.79 -13.01
N LEU A 13 9.96 37.37 -14.20
CA LEU A 13 9.27 36.27 -14.89
C LEU A 13 9.56 35.00 -14.13
N VAL A 14 8.62 34.58 -13.31
CA VAL A 14 8.53 33.19 -12.81
C VAL A 14 8.04 32.35 -13.99
N LEU A 15 8.98 31.69 -14.66
CA LEU A 15 8.67 30.59 -15.56
C LEU A 15 8.06 29.46 -14.70
N ALA A 16 6.74 29.40 -14.65
CA ALA A 16 6.03 28.23 -14.18
C ALA A 16 6.39 27.07 -15.14
N ALA A 17 7.22 26.16 -14.68
CA ALA A 17 7.31 24.85 -15.28
C ALA A 17 5.89 24.23 -15.27
N PRO A 18 5.48 23.53 -16.34
CA PRO A 18 4.22 22.81 -16.30
C PRO A 18 4.28 21.85 -15.09
N ALA A 19 3.38 22.03 -14.15
CA ALA A 19 3.15 21.07 -13.10
C ALA A 19 2.75 19.76 -13.83
N ALA A 20 3.70 18.82 -13.94
CA ALA A 20 3.33 17.46 -14.14
C ALA A 20 2.31 17.16 -13.04
N ALA A 21 1.13 16.73 -13.43
CA ALA A 21 0.13 16.23 -12.50
C ALA A 21 0.86 15.18 -11.65
N GLN A 22 1.28 15.58 -10.46
CA GLN A 22 1.48 14.65 -9.39
C GLN A 22 0.08 14.13 -9.15
N SER A 23 -0.23 12.93 -9.69
CA SER A 23 -1.23 12.11 -9.06
C SER A 23 -0.87 12.20 -7.58
N MET A 24 -1.67 12.91 -6.80
CA MET A 24 -1.61 12.76 -5.38
C MET A 24 -1.77 11.27 -5.17
N ARG A 25 -0.73 10.61 -4.70
CA ARG A 25 -0.91 9.39 -3.98
C ARG A 25 -1.76 9.83 -2.79
N THR A 26 -3.07 9.75 -2.96
CA THR A 26 -3.99 9.54 -1.86
C THR A 26 -3.28 8.51 -1.03
N GLY A 27 -3.04 8.76 0.23
CA GLY A 27 -2.15 8.01 1.10
C GLY A 27 -2.09 6.54 0.73
N GLY A 28 -1.33 6.24 -0.32
CA GLY A 28 -1.09 4.87 -0.71
C GLY A 28 -0.48 4.25 0.50
N GLU A 29 -1.05 3.17 0.98
CA GLU A 29 -0.47 2.37 2.05
C GLU A 29 1.05 2.43 1.91
N PRO A 30 1.81 2.76 2.96
CA PRO A 30 3.24 2.59 2.90
C PRO A 30 3.44 1.16 2.40
N ALA A 31 4.16 1.01 1.28
CA ALA A 31 4.35 -0.30 0.64
C ALA A 31 4.70 -1.26 1.76
N ARG A 32 3.81 -2.23 2.05
CA ARG A 32 4.00 -3.14 3.18
C ARG A 32 5.33 -3.82 2.96
N PRO A 33 6.21 -3.88 3.94
CA PRO A 33 7.47 -4.57 3.80
C PRO A 33 7.16 -6.06 3.59
N GLY A 34 7.12 -6.47 2.33
CA GLY A 34 6.87 -7.85 1.92
C GLY A 34 8.04 -8.77 2.24
N PHE A 35 7.85 -10.03 1.97
CA PHE A 35 8.89 -11.05 2.06
C PHE A 35 10.12 -10.65 1.21
N GLY A 36 11.31 -10.80 1.75
CA GLY A 36 12.55 -10.39 1.07
C GLY A 36 12.95 -8.92 1.30
N THR A 37 12.32 -8.21 2.23
CA THR A 37 12.69 -6.83 2.58
C THR A 37 14.07 -6.72 3.23
N ALA A 38 14.45 -7.70 4.05
CA ALA A 38 15.79 -7.82 4.62
C ALA A 38 16.28 -9.26 4.49
N ILE A 39 17.56 -9.42 4.19
CA ILE A 39 18.21 -10.72 3.94
C ILE A 39 19.55 -10.77 4.65
N ALA A 40 19.90 -11.94 5.21
CA ALA A 40 21.22 -12.22 5.74
C ALA A 40 21.65 -13.65 5.37
N ILE A 41 22.95 -13.90 5.36
CA ILE A 41 23.52 -15.23 5.14
C ILE A 41 24.43 -15.54 6.32
N THR A 42 24.28 -16.73 6.89
CA THR A 42 25.18 -17.24 7.93
C THR A 42 25.12 -18.76 8.01
N GLY A 43 26.21 -19.40 8.41
CA GLY A 43 26.27 -20.86 8.57
C GLY A 43 25.93 -21.67 7.31
N GLY A 44 25.99 -21.07 6.10
CA GLY A 44 25.53 -21.68 4.86
C GLY A 44 24.01 -21.65 4.68
N GLN A 45 23.28 -20.94 5.51
CA GLN A 45 21.84 -20.73 5.44
C GLN A 45 21.51 -19.31 4.96
N VAL A 46 20.37 -19.17 4.28
CA VAL A 46 19.79 -17.88 3.87
C VAL A 46 18.62 -17.52 4.77
N LEU A 47 18.67 -16.34 5.36
CA LEU A 47 17.64 -15.82 6.26
C LEU A 47 16.91 -14.70 5.53
N VAL A 48 15.60 -14.83 5.39
CA VAL A 48 14.74 -13.90 4.66
C VAL A 48 13.66 -13.36 5.59
N ALA A 49 13.60 -12.06 5.74
CA ALA A 49 12.62 -11.41 6.60
C ALA A 49 11.34 -11.03 5.83
N GLU A 50 10.23 -11.15 6.54
CA GLU A 50 8.90 -10.66 6.19
C GLU A 50 8.38 -9.88 7.41
N PRO A 51 8.72 -8.60 7.56
CA PRO A 51 8.31 -7.79 8.70
C PRO A 51 6.86 -7.30 8.57
N ASN A 52 5.99 -8.10 8.01
CA ASN A 52 4.59 -7.73 7.74
C ASN A 52 3.85 -7.42 9.04
N GLY A 53 3.27 -6.23 9.12
CA GLY A 53 2.85 -5.68 10.39
C GLY A 53 1.37 -5.65 10.70
N VAL A 54 0.45 -5.77 9.73
CA VAL A 54 -0.97 -5.44 9.99
C VAL A 54 -1.82 -6.67 10.29
N ARG A 55 -1.47 -7.84 9.75
CA ARG A 55 -2.30 -9.06 9.85
C ARG A 55 -1.63 -10.23 10.53
N SER A 56 -0.33 -10.32 10.37
CA SER A 56 0.49 -11.34 10.99
C SER A 56 1.69 -10.70 11.64
N PRO A 57 2.18 -11.26 12.76
CA PRO A 57 3.47 -10.86 13.31
C PRO A 57 4.55 -11.00 12.26
N GLY A 58 5.58 -10.15 12.34
CA GLY A 58 6.77 -10.29 11.52
C GLY A 58 7.48 -11.63 11.74
N ALA A 59 8.14 -12.14 10.69
CA ALA A 59 8.87 -13.40 10.72
C ALA A 59 10.21 -13.32 9.99
N VAL A 60 11.15 -14.18 10.39
CA VAL A 60 12.37 -14.47 9.63
C VAL A 60 12.38 -15.94 9.30
N TYR A 61 12.38 -16.25 8.01
CA TYR A 61 12.42 -17.61 7.45
C TYR A 61 13.87 -18.00 7.25
N VAL A 62 14.23 -19.20 7.66
CA VAL A 62 15.58 -19.76 7.49
C VAL A 62 15.53 -20.86 6.44
N TYR A 63 16.33 -20.71 5.39
CA TYR A 63 16.46 -21.69 4.31
C TYR A 63 17.82 -22.38 4.40
N GLY A 64 17.81 -23.71 4.36
CA GLY A 64 18.98 -24.56 4.30
C GLY A 64 18.98 -25.39 3.01
N GLU A 65 20.17 -25.70 2.51
CA GLU A 65 20.32 -26.60 1.37
C GLU A 65 20.14 -28.04 1.82
N GLN A 66 19.17 -28.76 1.27
CA GLN A 66 18.92 -30.17 1.52
C GLN A 66 18.79 -30.92 0.20
N ALA A 67 19.70 -31.89 -0.03
CA ALA A 67 19.73 -32.72 -1.25
C ALA A 67 19.74 -31.90 -2.56
N GLY A 68 20.40 -30.75 -2.59
CA GLY A 68 20.52 -29.89 -3.78
C GLY A 68 19.33 -28.95 -4.00
N SER A 69 18.49 -28.77 -2.98
CA SER A 69 17.38 -27.83 -3.01
C SER A 69 17.35 -26.97 -1.74
N TRP A 70 17.01 -25.71 -1.87
CA TRP A 70 16.80 -24.81 -0.74
C TRP A 70 15.40 -24.99 -0.18
N VAL A 71 15.29 -25.33 1.11
CA VAL A 71 14.03 -25.58 1.82
C VAL A 71 13.97 -24.78 3.11
N GLU A 72 12.77 -24.38 3.54
CA GLU A 72 12.56 -23.75 4.86
C GLU A 72 12.88 -24.78 5.94
N VAL A 73 13.84 -24.47 6.82
CA VAL A 73 14.28 -25.34 7.94
C VAL A 73 13.83 -24.79 9.29
N ALA A 74 13.63 -23.48 9.39
CA ALA A 74 13.12 -22.83 10.60
C ALA A 74 12.39 -21.52 10.28
N ARG A 75 11.52 -21.10 11.20
CA ARG A 75 10.83 -19.81 11.19
C ARG A 75 10.98 -19.16 12.55
N LEU A 76 11.46 -17.92 12.59
CA LEU A 76 11.77 -17.18 13.80
C LEU A 76 10.79 -16.02 13.97
N GLY A 77 10.43 -15.71 15.21
CA GLY A 77 9.51 -14.63 15.54
C GLY A 77 9.80 -13.99 16.87
N ALA A 78 9.08 -12.93 17.18
CA ALA A 78 9.12 -12.23 18.46
C ALA A 78 8.69 -13.14 19.64
N GLU A 79 8.97 -12.74 20.87
CA GLU A 79 8.57 -13.49 22.08
C GLU A 79 7.07 -13.45 22.32
N SER A 80 6.49 -12.28 22.09
CA SER A 80 5.05 -12.04 22.11
C SER A 80 4.69 -11.45 20.75
N PRO A 81 4.50 -12.30 19.76
CA PRO A 81 4.25 -11.81 18.40
C PRO A 81 2.92 -11.06 18.37
N ALA A 82 2.96 -9.87 17.76
CA ALA A 82 1.78 -9.03 17.56
C ALA A 82 1.79 -8.48 16.14
N ALA A 83 0.62 -8.29 15.58
CA ALA A 83 0.49 -7.53 14.35
C ALA A 83 1.08 -6.12 14.58
N GLY A 84 1.82 -5.59 13.62
CA GLY A 84 2.48 -4.28 13.75
C GLY A 84 3.80 -4.27 14.52
N ASP A 85 4.32 -5.42 14.98
CA ASP A 85 5.60 -5.46 15.70
C ASP A 85 6.82 -5.24 14.78
N LEU A 86 6.64 -5.37 13.48
CA LEU A 86 7.67 -5.25 12.44
C LEU A 86 8.94 -6.09 12.73
N PHE A 87 8.77 -7.25 13.40
CA PHE A 87 9.88 -8.15 13.65
C PHE A 87 10.53 -8.58 12.33
N GLY A 88 11.85 -8.37 12.21
CA GLY A 88 12.60 -8.64 10.98
C GLY A 88 12.72 -7.45 10.03
N ALA A 89 12.19 -6.25 10.38
CA ALA A 89 12.41 -5.04 9.58
C ALA A 89 13.89 -4.71 9.38
N SER A 90 14.72 -5.12 10.32
CA SER A 90 16.18 -5.13 10.20
C SER A 90 16.73 -6.46 10.73
N ILE A 91 17.64 -7.07 9.99
CA ILE A 91 18.37 -8.28 10.42
C ILE A 91 19.84 -8.17 10.12
N ALA A 92 20.66 -8.81 10.93
CA ALA A 92 22.10 -8.98 10.69
C ALA A 92 22.57 -10.30 11.27
N ALA A 93 23.58 -10.92 10.64
CA ALA A 93 24.09 -12.20 11.08
C ALA A 93 25.61 -12.22 11.20
N SER A 94 26.14 -13.04 12.11
CA SER A 94 27.59 -13.22 12.31
C SER A 94 27.88 -14.57 12.96
N GLY A 95 28.65 -15.42 12.29
CA GLY A 95 28.89 -16.80 12.71
C GLY A 95 27.57 -17.60 12.75
N ASP A 96 27.24 -18.18 13.89
CA ASP A 96 26.00 -18.97 14.07
C ASP A 96 24.90 -18.13 14.74
N ARG A 97 24.88 -16.81 14.53
CA ARG A 97 24.03 -15.89 15.26
C ARG A 97 23.30 -14.92 14.34
N LEU A 98 22.03 -14.69 14.67
CA LEU A 98 21.17 -13.67 14.07
C LEU A 98 20.75 -12.64 15.13
N ILE A 99 20.70 -11.37 14.75
CA ILE A 99 19.94 -10.34 15.45
C ILE A 99 18.83 -9.82 14.54
N ALA A 100 17.61 -9.66 15.09
CA ALA A 100 16.44 -9.14 14.38
C ALA A 100 15.79 -8.01 15.19
N GLY A 101 15.52 -6.88 14.55
CA GLY A 101 14.81 -5.74 15.15
C GLY A 101 13.30 -5.90 15.01
N ALA A 102 12.57 -5.37 15.99
CA ALA A 102 11.13 -5.18 16.02
C ALA A 102 10.87 -3.76 16.54
N GLN A 103 10.75 -2.81 15.62
CA GLN A 103 10.90 -1.39 15.92
C GLN A 103 9.63 -0.72 16.46
N GLU A 104 8.49 -1.37 16.36
CA GLU A 104 7.23 -0.87 16.87
C GLU A 104 6.80 -1.60 18.13
N GLY A 105 5.85 -1.05 18.87
CA GLY A 105 5.32 -1.57 20.11
C GLY A 105 5.31 -0.53 21.24
N GLU A 106 4.51 -0.79 22.24
CA GLU A 106 4.27 0.10 23.39
C GLU A 106 5.54 0.51 24.17
N THR A 107 6.62 -0.27 24.05
CA THR A 107 7.87 -0.07 24.80
C THR A 107 8.97 0.63 23.99
N GLY A 108 8.68 1.16 22.81
CA GLY A 108 9.65 1.90 21.98
C GLY A 108 10.55 1.01 21.12
N GLY A 109 10.17 -0.25 20.91
CA GLY A 109 10.87 -1.23 20.09
C GLY A 109 11.82 -2.14 20.87
N VAL A 110 12.21 -3.26 20.25
CA VAL A 110 13.09 -4.30 20.80
C VAL A 110 13.97 -4.90 19.71
N ALA A 111 15.01 -5.64 20.09
CA ALA A 111 15.73 -6.53 19.19
C ALA A 111 15.91 -7.91 19.85
N TYR A 112 15.92 -8.96 19.04
CA TYR A 112 16.06 -10.32 19.49
C TYR A 112 17.33 -10.95 18.94
N VAL A 113 18.04 -11.73 19.78
CA VAL A 113 19.21 -12.49 19.35
C VAL A 113 18.88 -13.96 19.37
N PHE A 114 19.25 -14.63 18.28
CA PHE A 114 19.09 -16.07 18.12
C PHE A 114 20.47 -16.71 17.88
N ASP A 115 20.71 -17.86 18.51
CA ASP A 115 21.84 -18.73 18.21
C ASP A 115 21.33 -19.93 17.39
N GLY A 116 22.01 -20.26 16.27
CA GLY A 116 21.74 -21.39 15.40
C GLY A 116 22.72 -22.55 15.63
N GLU A 117 22.24 -23.79 15.59
CA GLU A 117 23.04 -25.02 15.58
C GLU A 117 22.46 -25.95 14.52
N GLY A 118 23.07 -25.94 13.33
CA GLY A 118 22.48 -26.60 12.16
C GLY A 118 21.13 -25.99 11.79
N ASP A 119 20.10 -26.81 11.65
CA ASP A 119 18.73 -26.36 11.33
C ASP A 119 17.93 -25.88 12.56
N GLU A 120 18.50 -26.01 13.76
CA GLU A 120 17.86 -25.58 14.99
C GLU A 120 18.28 -24.15 15.36
N TRP A 121 17.29 -23.28 15.57
CA TRP A 121 17.47 -21.91 15.98
C TRP A 121 16.78 -21.63 17.31
N ARG A 122 17.49 -20.98 18.24
CA ARG A 122 17.00 -20.70 19.57
C ARG A 122 17.18 -19.24 19.92
N ARG A 123 16.10 -18.56 20.35
CA ARG A 123 16.20 -17.22 20.92
C ARG A 123 16.98 -17.25 22.23
N VAL A 124 18.04 -16.43 22.32
CA VAL A 124 18.93 -16.37 23.48
C VAL A 124 18.88 -15.04 24.23
N ALA A 125 18.38 -13.97 23.60
CA ALA A 125 18.20 -12.69 24.26
C ALA A 125 17.07 -11.86 23.64
N ARG A 126 16.47 -11.01 24.48
CA ARG A 126 15.64 -9.86 24.11
C ARG A 126 16.37 -8.62 24.60
N LEU A 127 16.69 -7.71 23.68
CA LEU A 127 17.42 -6.48 23.93
C LEU A 127 16.45 -5.30 23.88
N SER A 128 16.58 -4.38 24.85
CA SER A 128 15.83 -3.13 24.89
C SER A 128 16.71 -2.02 25.42
N ALA A 129 16.45 -0.78 25.04
CA ALA A 129 17.14 0.37 25.59
C ALA A 129 16.76 0.57 27.06
N SER A 130 17.73 0.92 27.89
CA SER A 130 17.51 1.17 29.34
C SER A 130 16.71 2.44 29.61
N ASP A 131 16.59 3.33 28.61
CA ASP A 131 15.94 4.63 28.64
C ASP A 131 14.86 4.75 27.54
N ALA A 132 14.34 3.63 27.03
CA ALA A 132 13.37 3.55 25.95
C ALA A 132 12.07 4.31 26.21
N VAL A 133 11.61 5.04 25.20
CA VAL A 133 10.26 5.61 25.15
C VAL A 133 9.56 5.16 23.84
N PRO A 134 8.22 5.14 23.78
CA PRO A 134 7.48 4.60 22.62
C PRO A 134 7.91 5.14 21.25
N SER A 135 8.33 6.40 21.17
CA SER A 135 8.71 7.04 19.90
C SER A 135 10.15 6.75 19.44
N ASP A 136 10.94 6.01 20.21
CA ASP A 136 12.38 5.83 19.93
C ASP A 136 12.64 4.93 18.72
N SER A 137 11.70 4.03 18.38
CA SER A 137 11.85 3.05 17.30
C SER A 137 13.15 2.24 17.41
N PHE A 138 13.45 1.75 18.64
CA PHE A 138 14.59 0.89 18.88
C PHE A 138 14.48 -0.40 18.08
N GLY A 139 15.53 -0.80 17.39
CA GLY A 139 15.49 -1.91 16.44
C GLY A 139 15.29 -1.48 14.97
N THR A 140 15.26 -0.16 14.68
CA THR A 140 15.24 0.36 13.30
C THR A 140 16.38 -0.20 12.45
N ALA A 141 17.57 -0.31 13.03
CA ALA A 141 18.72 -0.96 12.43
C ALA A 141 19.42 -1.84 13.47
N VAL A 142 19.96 -2.95 13.03
CA VAL A 142 20.76 -3.85 13.86
C VAL A 142 22.05 -4.23 13.14
N ALA A 143 23.10 -4.44 13.92
CA ALA A 143 24.36 -5.00 13.43
C ALA A 143 24.99 -5.88 14.51
N ILE A 144 25.66 -6.97 14.13
CA ILE A 144 26.27 -7.92 15.05
C ILE A 144 27.63 -8.38 14.55
N ALA A 145 28.61 -8.47 15.45
CA ALA A 145 29.92 -9.04 15.17
C ALA A 145 30.41 -9.81 16.41
N GLY A 146 30.37 -11.15 16.35
CA GLY A 146 30.70 -12.01 17.47
C GLY A 146 29.86 -11.73 18.73
N ASP A 147 30.50 -11.24 19.79
CA ASP A 147 29.87 -10.94 21.08
C ASP A 147 29.47 -9.46 21.24
N VAL A 148 29.43 -8.69 20.16
CA VAL A 148 29.01 -7.29 20.12
C VAL A 148 27.79 -7.13 19.22
N ALA A 149 26.75 -6.47 19.71
CA ALA A 149 25.57 -6.07 18.94
C ALA A 149 25.34 -4.56 19.08
N LEU A 150 24.98 -3.93 17.97
CA LEU A 150 24.56 -2.54 17.89
C LEU A 150 23.10 -2.50 17.49
N VAL A 151 22.34 -1.65 18.18
CA VAL A 151 20.92 -1.45 17.87
C VAL A 151 20.65 0.04 17.75
N GLY A 152 20.12 0.45 16.61
CA GLY A 152 19.72 1.82 16.31
C GLY A 152 18.32 2.13 16.84
N ALA A 153 18.14 3.38 17.23
CA ALA A 153 16.88 3.97 17.67
C ALA A 153 16.73 5.32 16.98
N GLY A 154 16.23 5.32 15.74
CA GLY A 154 16.18 6.52 14.89
C GLY A 154 15.24 7.60 15.41
N GLY A 155 14.25 7.25 16.23
CA GLY A 155 13.32 8.18 16.88
C GLY A 155 13.82 8.79 18.18
N ALA A 156 14.90 8.25 18.78
CA ALA A 156 15.41 8.72 20.06
C ALA A 156 15.81 10.21 20.02
N ASP A 157 15.78 10.85 21.21
CA ASP A 157 16.15 12.25 21.37
C ASP A 157 15.42 13.21 20.41
N SER A 158 14.10 13.04 20.22
CA SER A 158 13.29 13.79 19.26
C SER A 158 13.76 13.59 17.82
N SER A 159 13.91 12.33 17.40
CA SER A 159 14.34 11.90 16.06
C SER A 159 15.74 12.37 15.63
N ARG A 160 16.60 12.78 16.59
CA ARG A 160 18.04 12.93 16.32
C ARG A 160 18.70 11.57 16.17
N GLY A 161 18.20 10.58 16.89
CA GLY A 161 18.64 9.20 16.88
C GLY A 161 19.72 8.87 17.92
N ALA A 162 19.88 7.58 18.17
CA ALA A 162 20.90 7.02 19.03
C ALA A 162 21.27 5.60 18.61
N VAL A 163 22.41 5.10 19.09
CA VAL A 163 22.82 3.70 18.92
C VAL A 163 23.15 3.12 20.30
N TYR A 164 22.61 1.94 20.59
CA TYR A 164 22.86 1.22 21.83
C TYR A 164 23.80 0.05 21.57
N VAL A 165 24.76 -0.11 22.49
CA VAL A 165 25.80 -1.14 22.40
C VAL A 165 25.52 -2.22 23.41
N PHE A 166 25.44 -3.45 22.97
CA PHE A 166 25.29 -4.64 23.79
C PHE A 166 26.51 -5.54 23.66
N ARG A 167 26.88 -6.19 24.74
CA ARG A 167 27.92 -7.23 24.76
C ARG A 167 27.43 -8.50 25.43
N ARG A 168 27.91 -9.62 24.90
CA ARG A 168 27.71 -10.95 25.48
C ARG A 168 28.86 -11.26 26.41
N ASP A 169 28.54 -11.71 27.62
CA ASP A 169 29.54 -12.16 28.59
C ASP A 169 29.96 -13.62 28.36
N GLY A 170 31.01 -14.05 29.09
CA GLY A 170 31.48 -15.42 29.02
C GLY A 170 30.49 -16.50 29.50
N ALA A 171 29.38 -16.11 30.14
CA ALA A 171 28.29 -16.98 30.54
C ALA A 171 27.16 -17.02 29.49
N GLY A 172 27.26 -16.21 28.42
CA GLY A 172 26.31 -16.16 27.35
C GLY A 172 25.22 -15.10 27.51
N ASN A 173 25.26 -14.26 28.53
CA ASN A 173 24.23 -13.25 28.75
C ASN A 173 24.56 -11.95 28.00
N TRP A 174 23.55 -11.36 27.37
CA TRP A 174 23.64 -10.06 26.73
C TRP A 174 23.27 -8.93 27.69
N SER A 175 24.07 -7.86 27.71
CA SER A 175 23.77 -6.65 28.48
C SER A 175 24.15 -5.38 27.74
N GLN A 176 23.39 -4.30 27.96
CA GLN A 176 23.73 -2.99 27.44
C GLN A 176 25.00 -2.47 28.17
N VAL A 177 26.01 -2.14 27.38
CA VAL A 177 27.30 -1.64 27.90
C VAL A 177 27.56 -0.18 27.53
N GLY A 178 26.76 0.38 26.59
CA GLY A 178 26.94 1.77 26.18
C GLY A 178 25.77 2.31 25.36
N ARG A 179 25.82 3.62 25.18
CA ARG A 179 24.93 4.38 24.27
C ARG A 179 25.80 5.39 23.52
N ILE A 180 25.72 5.39 22.21
CA ILE A 180 26.34 6.39 21.34
C ILE A 180 25.23 7.39 20.98
N ALA A 181 25.29 8.57 21.57
CA ALA A 181 24.38 9.65 21.29
C ALA A 181 24.65 10.28 19.92
N ALA A 182 23.63 10.84 19.31
CA ALA A 182 23.79 11.64 18.10
C ALA A 182 24.84 12.76 18.31
N PRO A 183 25.77 12.95 17.37
CA PRO A 183 26.78 14.01 17.45
C PRO A 183 26.17 15.39 17.64
N ALA A 184 26.91 16.28 18.31
CA ALA A 184 26.49 17.66 18.56
C ALA A 184 26.19 18.37 17.20
N GLY A 185 25.07 19.08 17.16
CA GLY A 185 24.63 19.83 15.96
C GLY A 185 23.69 19.06 15.05
N MET A 186 23.36 17.80 15.34
CA MET A 186 22.31 17.08 14.63
C MET A 186 20.93 17.69 14.90
N LEU A 187 20.12 17.78 13.85
CA LEU A 187 18.76 18.30 13.89
C LEU A 187 17.76 17.18 14.19
N PRO A 188 16.55 17.49 14.65
CA PRO A 188 15.42 16.56 14.60
C PRO A 188 15.28 16.02 13.17
N ASP A 189 14.94 14.73 13.05
CA ASP A 189 14.82 13.98 11.79
C ASP A 189 16.11 13.66 11.03
N ASP A 190 17.30 13.99 11.53
CA ASP A 190 18.56 13.51 10.96
C ASP A 190 18.74 11.99 11.13
N ARG A 191 18.09 11.39 12.15
CA ARG A 191 17.96 9.94 12.41
C ARG A 191 19.28 9.19 12.45
N PHE A 192 20.20 9.64 13.28
CA PHE A 192 21.45 8.93 13.55
C PHE A 192 21.19 7.50 14.07
N GLY A 193 21.83 6.51 13.44
CA GLY A 193 21.59 5.10 13.75
C GLY A 193 20.53 4.42 12.87
N GLU A 194 20.04 5.08 11.80
CA GLU A 194 19.08 4.51 10.84
C GLU A 194 19.69 3.36 10.00
N VAL A 195 21.01 3.38 9.78
CA VAL A 195 21.77 2.29 9.15
C VAL A 195 23.04 2.03 9.94
N LEU A 196 23.35 0.75 10.15
CA LEU A 196 24.47 0.29 10.97
C LEU A 196 25.26 -0.79 10.25
N ALA A 197 26.58 -0.76 10.43
CA ALA A 197 27.44 -1.90 10.14
C ALA A 197 28.51 -2.02 11.23
N VAL A 198 28.97 -3.25 11.52
CA VAL A 198 30.02 -3.50 12.50
C VAL A 198 30.93 -4.64 12.05
N GLN A 199 32.23 -4.45 12.17
CA GLN A 199 33.25 -5.48 11.98
C GLN A 199 34.31 -5.34 13.07
N GLY A 200 34.43 -6.35 13.93
CA GLY A 200 35.35 -6.30 15.09
C GLY A 200 34.99 -5.13 16.03
N GLU A 201 35.95 -4.21 16.22
CA GLU A 201 35.78 -3.00 17.05
C GLU A 201 35.53 -1.73 16.20
N THR A 202 35.20 -1.88 14.93
CA THR A 202 34.84 -0.76 14.04
C THR A 202 33.34 -0.77 13.78
N ALA A 203 32.67 0.34 14.13
CA ALA A 203 31.27 0.56 13.80
C ALA A 203 31.12 1.70 12.81
N VAL A 204 30.18 1.55 11.90
CA VAL A 204 29.77 2.57 10.94
C VAL A 204 28.31 2.88 11.19
N VAL A 205 28.01 4.15 11.45
CA VAL A 205 26.69 4.63 11.81
C VAL A 205 26.27 5.72 10.82
N ALA A 206 25.14 5.55 10.16
CA ALA A 206 24.64 6.54 9.23
C ALA A 206 23.52 7.40 9.83
N ALA A 207 23.43 8.62 9.31
CA ALA A 207 22.37 9.58 9.46
C ALA A 207 21.97 10.04 8.04
N THR A 208 21.09 9.31 7.40
CA THR A 208 20.83 9.46 5.95
C THR A 208 20.10 10.76 5.60
N ARG A 209 19.51 11.42 6.58
CA ARG A 209 18.79 12.69 6.44
C ARG A 209 19.58 13.91 6.88
N ALA A 210 20.76 13.70 7.48
CA ALA A 210 21.63 14.79 7.89
C ALA A 210 21.98 15.75 6.73
N ASP A 211 22.35 16.98 7.05
CA ASP A 211 22.74 18.01 6.10
C ASP A 211 21.66 18.25 5.02
N SER A 212 20.40 18.33 5.42
CA SER A 212 19.23 18.52 4.51
C SER A 212 19.07 17.37 3.49
N GLY A 213 19.21 16.12 3.96
CA GLY A 213 19.02 14.91 3.15
C GLY A 213 20.22 14.52 2.30
N ARG A 214 21.35 15.23 2.39
CA ARG A 214 22.60 14.78 1.75
C ARG A 214 23.08 13.47 2.36
N GLY A 215 22.94 13.34 3.70
CA GLY A 215 23.41 12.21 4.49
C GLY A 215 24.83 12.37 5.00
N ALA A 216 25.12 11.67 6.11
CA ALA A 216 26.44 11.60 6.71
C ALA A 216 26.67 10.23 7.35
N VAL A 217 27.91 9.79 7.38
CA VAL A 217 28.34 8.56 8.02
C VAL A 217 29.39 8.88 9.08
N TYR A 218 29.29 8.20 10.20
CA TYR A 218 30.18 8.34 11.37
C TYR A 218 30.84 7.00 11.66
N LEU A 219 32.14 7.03 11.82
CA LEU A 219 32.94 5.87 12.19
C LEU A 219 33.33 5.94 13.64
N TYR A 220 33.16 4.84 14.34
CA TYR A 220 33.51 4.64 15.74
C TYR A 220 34.48 3.48 15.84
N SER A 221 35.46 3.57 16.77
CA SER A 221 36.43 2.51 16.92
C SER A 221 36.87 2.33 18.36
N GLY A 222 37.41 1.13 18.64
CA GLY A 222 37.94 0.72 19.95
C GLY A 222 36.86 0.34 20.95
N GLU A 223 37.26 -0.25 22.07
CA GLU A 223 36.34 -0.77 23.11
C GLU A 223 35.34 0.27 23.66
N ALA A 224 35.73 1.54 23.66
CA ALA A 224 34.92 2.66 24.16
C ALA A 224 34.07 3.34 23.07
N TRP A 225 34.06 2.82 21.84
CA TRP A 225 33.32 3.35 20.71
C TRP A 225 33.48 4.86 20.53
N GLN A 226 34.76 5.30 20.43
CA GLN A 226 35.06 6.72 20.19
C GLN A 226 34.90 7.06 18.73
N GLN A 227 34.31 8.22 18.43
CA GLN A 227 34.20 8.71 17.07
C GLN A 227 35.57 8.92 16.46
N ALA A 228 35.89 8.14 15.43
CA ALA A 228 37.14 8.23 14.68
C ALA A 228 37.05 9.19 13.48
N ALA A 229 35.88 9.26 12.84
CA ALA A 229 35.65 10.12 11.68
C ALA A 229 34.19 10.49 11.50
N ARG A 230 33.96 11.62 10.82
CA ARG A 230 32.70 11.95 10.14
C ARG A 230 32.98 12.08 8.64
N ILE A 231 32.20 11.40 7.85
CA ILE A 231 32.30 11.39 6.39
C ILE A 231 31.02 11.98 5.78
N ALA A 232 31.18 13.03 5.02
CA ALA A 232 30.13 13.65 4.24
C ALA A 232 30.78 14.35 3.04
N PRO A 233 30.88 13.69 1.87
CA PRO A 233 31.51 14.26 0.68
C PRO A 233 30.88 15.57 0.22
N ASP A 234 31.71 16.55 -0.15
CA ASP A 234 31.22 17.85 -0.66
C ASP A 234 30.48 17.70 -2.01
N SER A 235 30.75 16.64 -2.75
CA SER A 235 30.12 16.31 -4.03
C SER A 235 28.67 15.87 -3.94
N LEU A 236 28.14 15.56 -2.74
CA LEU A 236 26.79 15.10 -2.55
C LEU A 236 25.75 16.14 -2.98
N THR A 237 24.80 15.72 -3.81
CA THR A 237 23.63 16.51 -4.17
C THR A 237 22.58 16.52 -3.05
N ALA A 238 21.63 17.45 -3.10
CA ALA A 238 20.50 17.44 -2.18
C ALA A 238 19.74 16.10 -2.33
N ASN A 239 19.27 15.55 -1.20
CA ASN A 239 18.59 14.26 -1.10
C ASN A 239 19.41 13.05 -1.60
N ALA A 240 20.76 13.14 -1.63
CA ALA A 240 21.62 12.03 -2.03
C ALA A 240 21.46 10.81 -1.10
N ARG A 241 21.06 11.02 0.18
CA ARG A 241 20.88 9.99 1.20
C ARG A 241 22.12 9.10 1.37
N PHE A 242 23.30 9.73 1.41
CA PHE A 242 24.56 9.04 1.67
C PHE A 242 24.49 8.31 3.01
N GLY A 243 24.86 7.03 3.02
CA GLY A 243 24.72 6.15 4.18
C GLY A 243 23.48 5.23 4.12
N SER A 244 22.68 5.26 3.04
CA SER A 244 21.50 4.38 2.92
C SER A 244 21.85 2.88 2.87
N ALA A 245 23.04 2.54 2.45
CA ALA A 245 23.61 1.20 2.53
C ALA A 245 25.08 1.28 2.90
N ILE A 246 25.54 0.32 3.69
CA ILE A 246 26.94 0.23 4.14
C ILE A 246 27.40 -1.22 3.99
N GLY A 247 28.44 -1.42 3.18
CA GLY A 247 29.23 -2.65 3.14
C GLY A 247 30.55 -2.45 3.89
N ILE A 248 30.93 -3.42 4.73
CA ILE A 248 32.19 -3.36 5.47
C ILE A 248 32.95 -4.70 5.33
N ALA A 249 34.19 -4.63 4.92
CA ALA A 249 35.08 -5.80 4.83
C ALA A 249 36.54 -5.37 4.92
N ASP A 250 37.33 -6.06 5.78
CA ASP A 250 38.79 -5.94 5.88
C ASP A 250 39.37 -4.50 5.96
N GLY A 251 38.68 -3.61 6.72
CA GLY A 251 39.06 -2.22 6.90
C GLY A 251 38.66 -1.29 5.74
N LEU A 252 37.85 -1.80 4.83
CA LEU A 252 37.18 -1.07 3.75
C LEU A 252 35.72 -0.81 4.12
N VAL A 253 35.21 0.37 3.80
CA VAL A 253 33.79 0.75 3.93
C VAL A 253 33.29 1.26 2.58
N LEU A 254 32.25 0.63 2.08
CA LEU A 254 31.48 1.10 0.95
C LEU A 254 30.19 1.78 1.46
N VAL A 255 29.87 2.93 0.90
CA VAL A 255 28.70 3.72 1.31
C VAL A 255 27.87 4.08 0.10
N GLY A 256 26.61 3.71 0.13
CA GLY A 256 25.64 4.02 -0.92
C GLY A 256 24.98 5.38 -0.74
N ALA A 257 24.71 6.04 -1.86
CA ALA A 257 23.99 7.30 -1.96
C ALA A 257 22.94 7.20 -3.09
N PRO A 258 21.84 6.45 -2.90
CA PRO A 258 20.89 6.14 -3.98
C PRO A 258 20.13 7.35 -4.52
N GLY A 259 20.03 8.44 -3.75
CA GLY A 259 19.42 9.69 -4.20
C GLY A 259 20.34 10.62 -5.00
N PHE A 260 21.61 10.26 -5.14
CA PHE A 260 22.60 11.11 -5.82
C PHE A 260 22.19 11.37 -7.27
N ASN A 261 22.40 12.62 -7.74
CA ASN A 261 22.20 13.06 -9.12
C ASN A 261 20.83 12.64 -9.72
N GLY A 262 19.73 13.04 -9.06
CA GLY A 262 18.37 12.75 -9.53
C GLY A 262 17.99 11.27 -9.41
N PHE A 263 18.41 10.65 -8.32
CA PHE A 263 18.17 9.23 -8.00
C PHE A 263 18.82 8.25 -9.00
N ARG A 264 19.88 8.64 -9.70
CA ARG A 264 20.73 7.68 -10.41
C ARG A 264 21.48 6.81 -9.41
N GLY A 265 22.03 7.46 -8.38
CA GLY A 265 22.76 6.82 -7.31
C GLY A 265 24.29 6.90 -7.47
N ALA A 266 24.99 6.56 -6.41
CA ALA A 266 26.46 6.45 -6.36
C ALA A 266 26.90 5.54 -5.21
N VAL A 267 28.10 5.01 -5.30
CA VAL A 267 28.81 4.32 -4.23
C VAL A 267 30.16 4.95 -3.99
N TYR A 268 30.51 5.15 -2.73
CA TYR A 268 31.79 5.72 -2.28
C TYR A 268 32.57 4.67 -1.48
N ALA A 269 33.87 4.62 -1.70
CA ALA A 269 34.77 3.70 -1.00
C ALA A 269 35.72 4.45 -0.07
N TYR A 270 35.86 3.98 1.15
CA TYR A 270 36.76 4.52 2.19
C TYR A 270 37.60 3.43 2.78
N GLY A 271 38.86 3.77 3.12
CA GLY A 271 39.77 2.89 3.79
C GLY A 271 40.64 3.65 4.80
N THR A 272 41.43 2.92 5.58
CA THR A 272 42.35 3.52 6.53
C THR A 272 43.74 3.65 5.91
N GLU A 273 44.29 4.86 5.91
CA GLU A 273 45.69 5.13 5.56
C GLU A 273 46.36 5.85 6.72
N ALA A 274 47.45 5.27 7.25
CA ALA A 274 48.18 5.75 8.43
C ALA A 274 47.28 6.05 9.67
N GLY A 275 46.19 5.28 9.85
CA GLY A 275 45.26 5.43 10.96
C GLY A 275 44.16 6.48 10.75
N SER A 276 44.08 7.09 9.57
CA SER A 276 43.03 8.03 9.23
C SER A 276 42.15 7.45 8.10
N TRP A 277 40.84 7.69 8.18
CA TRP A 277 39.90 7.31 7.15
C TRP A 277 39.98 8.27 5.96
N THR A 278 40.21 7.74 4.77
CA THR A 278 40.35 8.49 3.52
C THR A 278 39.44 7.93 2.44
N GLU A 279 38.93 8.78 1.56
CA GLU A 279 38.23 8.36 0.37
C GLU A 279 39.21 7.70 -0.61
N LEU A 280 38.91 6.46 -0.98
CA LEU A 280 39.70 5.69 -1.97
C LEU A 280 39.14 5.90 -3.38
N GLY A 281 37.92 6.33 -3.52
CA GLY A 281 37.24 6.62 -4.78
C GLY A 281 35.72 6.65 -4.64
N SER A 282 35.08 7.07 -5.71
CA SER A 282 33.63 7.04 -5.85
C SER A 282 33.21 6.58 -7.23
N VAL A 283 32.09 5.90 -7.32
CA VAL A 283 31.48 5.39 -8.54
C VAL A 283 30.12 6.07 -8.69
N PRO A 284 30.07 7.26 -9.34
CA PRO A 284 28.81 7.86 -9.74
C PRO A 284 28.17 7.00 -10.84
N PHE A 285 26.90 6.71 -10.70
CA PHE A 285 26.22 5.85 -11.68
C PHE A 285 25.69 6.67 -12.86
N GLU A 286 26.09 6.27 -14.08
CA GLU A 286 25.73 6.93 -15.33
C GLU A 286 24.40 6.44 -15.94
N GLY A 287 23.68 5.58 -15.23
CA GLY A 287 22.39 5.03 -15.65
C GLY A 287 21.26 6.07 -15.74
N THR A 288 20.04 5.62 -15.97
CA THR A 288 18.87 6.49 -16.07
C THR A 288 18.43 7.04 -14.71
N PRO A 289 17.71 8.18 -14.65
CA PRO A 289 17.13 8.67 -13.41
C PRO A 289 16.23 7.60 -12.76
N GLN A 290 16.18 7.61 -11.43
CA GLN A 290 15.37 6.70 -10.59
C GLN A 290 15.91 5.26 -10.43
N GLU A 291 17.03 4.90 -10.99
CA GLU A 291 17.60 3.55 -10.82
C GLU A 291 18.06 3.25 -9.38
N ARG A 292 18.43 4.28 -8.62
CA ARG A 292 18.77 4.19 -7.18
C ARG A 292 19.94 3.25 -6.90
N PHE A 293 20.98 3.26 -7.74
CA PHE A 293 22.20 2.48 -7.51
C PHE A 293 22.82 2.82 -6.15
N GLY A 294 23.19 1.80 -5.37
CA GLY A 294 23.66 1.95 -4.00
C GLY A 294 22.56 1.90 -2.93
N SER A 295 21.39 1.37 -3.26
CA SER A 295 20.31 1.15 -2.28
C SER A 295 20.61 0.02 -1.31
N SER A 296 21.33 -1.01 -1.75
CA SER A 296 21.85 -2.09 -0.93
C SER A 296 23.29 -2.41 -1.35
N ILE A 297 24.10 -2.85 -0.42
CA ILE A 297 25.52 -3.18 -0.64
C ILE A 297 25.88 -4.35 0.27
N ASP A 298 26.50 -5.37 -0.29
CA ASP A 298 27.23 -6.38 0.50
C ASP A 298 28.53 -6.77 -0.19
N VAL A 299 29.49 -7.24 0.60
CA VAL A 299 30.88 -7.43 0.17
C VAL A 299 31.37 -8.81 0.56
N ALA A 300 31.86 -9.57 -0.42
CA ALA A 300 32.56 -10.83 -0.18
C ALA A 300 33.94 -10.80 -0.85
N GLY A 301 35.01 -10.78 -0.05
CA GLY A 301 36.36 -10.64 -0.53
C GLY A 301 36.59 -9.32 -1.29
N GLU A 302 37.04 -9.42 -2.57
CA GLU A 302 37.29 -8.26 -3.43
C GLU A 302 36.11 -7.86 -4.33
N VAL A 303 34.94 -8.45 -4.13
CA VAL A 303 33.73 -8.18 -4.93
C VAL A 303 32.63 -7.66 -4.04
N ALA A 304 31.97 -6.59 -4.48
CA ALA A 304 30.75 -6.09 -3.90
C ALA A 304 29.57 -6.28 -4.86
N TRP A 305 28.40 -6.61 -4.32
CA TRP A 305 27.15 -6.50 -5.05
C TRP A 305 26.43 -5.25 -4.61
N ILE A 306 25.87 -4.53 -5.59
CA ILE A 306 25.21 -3.24 -5.42
C ILE A 306 23.81 -3.34 -6.01
N GLY A 307 22.80 -3.06 -5.19
CA GLY A 307 21.44 -3.04 -5.64
C GLY A 307 21.01 -1.70 -6.24
N ALA A 308 20.21 -1.79 -7.30
CA ALA A 308 19.57 -0.69 -7.99
C ALA A 308 18.08 -1.01 -8.23
N PRO A 309 17.23 -0.96 -7.18
CA PRO A 309 15.86 -1.44 -7.24
C PRO A 309 14.93 -0.62 -8.16
N GLY A 310 15.34 0.58 -8.55
CA GLY A 310 14.61 1.42 -9.50
C GLY A 310 14.93 1.14 -10.98
N ALA A 311 15.91 0.28 -11.27
CA ALA A 311 16.28 -0.06 -12.64
C ALA A 311 15.12 -0.73 -13.41
N ASP A 312 15.14 -0.59 -14.75
CA ASP A 312 14.19 -1.25 -15.65
C ASP A 312 12.71 -1.03 -15.25
N ARG A 313 12.33 0.21 -14.95
CA ARG A 313 10.98 0.57 -14.46
C ARG A 313 10.62 -0.10 -13.14
N PHE A 314 11.53 -0.09 -12.19
CA PHE A 314 11.40 -0.71 -10.87
C PHE A 314 11.31 -2.25 -10.89
N ALA A 315 11.68 -2.92 -11.98
CA ALA A 315 11.95 -4.37 -11.94
C ALA A 315 13.17 -4.65 -11.05
N GLY A 316 14.16 -3.76 -11.09
CA GLY A 316 15.37 -3.78 -10.28
C GLY A 316 16.55 -4.46 -10.95
N ALA A 317 17.74 -4.24 -10.41
CA ALA A 317 18.99 -4.82 -10.91
C ALA A 317 20.04 -4.96 -9.81
N ILE A 318 20.96 -5.90 -10.01
CA ILE A 318 22.20 -6.02 -9.23
C ILE A 318 23.38 -5.67 -10.15
N TYR A 319 24.35 -4.97 -9.60
CA TYR A 319 25.61 -4.68 -10.23
C TYR A 319 26.75 -5.27 -9.39
N SER A 320 27.73 -5.87 -10.07
CA SER A 320 28.99 -6.28 -9.45
C SER A 320 30.02 -5.16 -9.58
N LEU A 321 30.72 -4.88 -8.50
CA LEU A 321 31.83 -3.94 -8.42
C LEU A 321 33.05 -4.70 -7.89
N GLY A 322 34.16 -4.66 -8.63
CA GLY A 322 35.40 -5.36 -8.28
C GLY A 322 36.62 -4.47 -8.38
N PRO A 323 37.83 -5.03 -8.20
CA PRO A 323 39.08 -4.29 -8.29
C PRO A 323 39.26 -3.66 -9.68
N GLY A 324 39.77 -2.44 -9.74
CA GLY A 324 40.06 -1.72 -10.96
C GLY A 324 41.37 -0.95 -10.90
N THR A 325 41.66 -0.18 -11.95
CA THR A 325 42.89 0.62 -12.05
C THR A 325 42.95 1.77 -11.04
N SER A 326 41.82 2.12 -10.44
CA SER A 326 41.68 3.23 -9.48
C SER A 326 41.57 2.76 -8.03
N GLY A 327 41.81 1.47 -7.74
CA GLY A 327 41.75 0.89 -6.38
C GLY A 327 40.88 -0.34 -6.26
N PRO A 328 40.65 -0.84 -5.00
CA PRO A 328 39.93 -2.08 -4.72
C PRO A 328 38.49 -1.88 -5.10
N PHE A 329 37.80 -1.40 -5.71
CA PHE A 329 36.43 -1.18 -6.23
C PHE A 329 36.39 -0.05 -7.27
N GLY A 330 37.51 0.12 -8.01
CA GLY A 330 37.65 1.13 -9.05
C GLY A 330 37.32 0.68 -10.47
N ALA A 331 36.69 -0.50 -10.62
CA ALA A 331 36.18 -0.97 -11.91
C ALA A 331 34.82 -0.33 -12.21
N GLU A 332 34.46 -0.25 -13.49
CA GLU A 332 33.09 0.11 -13.88
C GLU A 332 32.09 -0.94 -13.37
N PRO A 333 30.93 -0.52 -12.86
CA PRO A 333 29.91 -1.48 -12.39
C PRO A 333 29.40 -2.35 -13.54
N VAL A 334 29.35 -3.65 -13.32
CA VAL A 334 28.85 -4.62 -14.31
C VAL A 334 27.47 -5.09 -13.88
N LYS A 335 26.45 -4.83 -14.70
CA LYS A 335 25.11 -5.36 -14.48
C LYS A 335 25.11 -6.87 -14.59
N LEU A 336 24.59 -7.56 -13.58
CA LEU A 336 24.50 -9.02 -13.56
C LEU A 336 23.17 -9.47 -14.15
N THR A 337 23.20 -10.40 -15.09
CA THR A 337 22.00 -11.07 -15.60
C THR A 337 21.78 -12.34 -14.79
N LEU A 338 21.09 -12.22 -13.66
CA LEU A 338 20.88 -13.28 -12.69
C LEU A 338 19.54 -14.00 -12.89
N ILE A 339 18.55 -13.29 -13.46
CA ILE A 339 17.20 -13.77 -13.73
C ILE A 339 16.80 -13.27 -15.11
N ASP A 340 16.23 -14.14 -15.95
CA ASP A 340 15.86 -13.81 -17.33
C ASP A 340 14.74 -12.79 -17.44
N SER A 341 13.80 -12.79 -16.47
CA SER A 341 12.66 -11.88 -16.45
C SER A 341 12.27 -11.54 -15.01
N LEU A 342 12.18 -10.25 -14.72
CA LEU A 342 11.75 -9.70 -13.45
C LEU A 342 10.42 -8.95 -13.64
N PRO A 343 9.47 -9.04 -12.69
CA PRO A 343 8.24 -8.28 -12.77
C PRO A 343 8.51 -6.77 -12.60
N GLN A 344 7.78 -5.94 -13.35
CA GLN A 344 7.80 -4.50 -13.12
C GLN A 344 7.31 -4.20 -11.69
N GLY A 345 7.98 -3.29 -11.01
CA GLY A 345 7.66 -2.98 -9.62
C GLY A 345 8.24 -3.96 -8.60
N GLY A 346 8.87 -5.06 -9.02
CA GLY A 346 9.42 -6.10 -8.13
C GLY A 346 10.53 -5.60 -7.20
N ALA A 347 11.23 -4.53 -7.58
CA ALA A 347 12.30 -3.90 -6.80
C ALA A 347 13.45 -4.85 -6.43
N PHE A 348 13.83 -5.75 -7.35
CA PHE A 348 14.96 -6.67 -7.20
C PHE A 348 16.23 -5.91 -6.81
N GLY A 349 16.86 -6.32 -5.72
CA GLY A 349 18.06 -5.66 -5.20
C GLY A 349 17.79 -4.54 -4.18
N VAL A 350 16.58 -4.46 -3.62
CA VAL A 350 16.31 -3.59 -2.46
C VAL A 350 17.05 -4.11 -1.22
N SER A 351 17.15 -5.41 -1.09
CA SER A 351 17.96 -6.12 -0.10
C SER A 351 18.83 -7.18 -0.79
N LEU A 352 19.98 -7.45 -0.24
CA LEU A 352 20.86 -8.52 -0.72
C LEU A 352 21.80 -8.99 0.38
N ALA A 353 22.26 -10.22 0.24
CA ALA A 353 23.35 -10.78 1.03
C ALA A 353 24.26 -11.59 0.10
N LEU A 354 25.57 -11.45 0.27
CA LEU A 354 26.60 -12.05 -0.56
C LEU A 354 27.56 -12.88 0.31
N GLY A 355 27.53 -14.20 0.14
CA GLY A 355 28.49 -15.12 0.73
C GLY A 355 29.52 -15.60 -0.29
N GLU A 356 30.41 -16.53 0.13
CA GLU A 356 31.43 -17.10 -0.76
C GLU A 356 30.83 -17.95 -1.87
N ASN A 357 29.83 -18.79 -1.55
CA ASN A 357 29.25 -19.78 -2.46
C ASN A 357 27.73 -19.63 -2.64
N VAL A 358 27.07 -18.79 -1.85
CA VAL A 358 25.65 -18.51 -1.93
C VAL A 358 25.42 -17.01 -1.86
N ALA A 359 24.45 -16.53 -2.63
CA ALA A 359 23.96 -15.16 -2.55
C ALA A 359 22.43 -15.15 -2.53
N ALA A 360 21.84 -14.12 -1.96
CA ALA A 360 20.38 -13.97 -1.98
C ALA A 360 20.01 -12.51 -2.22
N VAL A 361 18.91 -12.30 -2.96
CA VAL A 361 18.42 -10.96 -3.35
C VAL A 361 16.91 -10.91 -3.18
N GLY A 362 16.43 -9.89 -2.51
CA GLY A 362 15.01 -9.65 -2.28
C GLY A 362 14.31 -9.02 -3.48
N ILE A 363 13.03 -9.38 -3.62
CA ILE A 363 12.09 -8.89 -4.64
C ILE A 363 10.76 -8.50 -3.94
N PRO A 364 10.78 -7.58 -2.97
CA PRO A 364 9.65 -7.36 -2.09
C PRO A 364 8.42 -6.74 -2.78
N GLY A 365 8.57 -6.19 -3.97
CA GLY A 365 7.43 -5.65 -4.75
C GLY A 365 6.73 -6.68 -5.63
N GLU A 366 7.21 -7.91 -5.69
CA GLU A 366 6.57 -8.99 -6.46
C GLU A 366 5.22 -9.36 -5.86
N ASP A 367 4.32 -9.89 -6.69
CA ASP A 367 2.98 -10.32 -6.30
C ASP A 367 2.25 -9.23 -5.47
N TYR A 368 2.22 -8.02 -6.03
CA TYR A 368 1.55 -6.85 -5.42
C TYR A 368 2.06 -6.51 -4.01
N GLY A 369 3.34 -6.76 -3.74
CA GLY A 369 3.99 -6.42 -2.48
C GLY A 369 4.06 -7.57 -1.46
N MET A 370 3.58 -8.77 -1.81
CA MET A 370 3.82 -9.96 -0.98
C MET A 370 5.30 -10.34 -0.94
N GLY A 371 6.00 -10.09 -2.05
CA GLY A 371 7.43 -10.25 -2.17
C GLY A 371 7.93 -11.69 -2.27
N SER A 372 9.15 -11.82 -2.74
CA SER A 372 9.91 -13.07 -2.82
C SER A 372 11.41 -12.82 -2.61
N ALA A 373 12.21 -13.86 -2.56
CA ALA A 373 13.66 -13.76 -2.61
C ALA A 373 14.24 -14.82 -3.55
N ALA A 374 15.27 -14.42 -4.29
CA ALA A 374 16.02 -15.31 -5.18
C ALA A 374 17.32 -15.74 -4.50
N ILE A 375 17.59 -17.04 -4.48
CA ILE A 375 18.81 -17.64 -3.93
C ILE A 375 19.66 -18.11 -5.11
N PHE A 376 20.94 -17.80 -5.08
CA PHE A 376 21.91 -18.11 -6.14
C PHE A 376 23.06 -18.93 -5.57
N ASP A 377 23.43 -19.99 -6.29
CA ASP A 377 24.62 -20.78 -6.02
C ASP A 377 25.77 -20.34 -6.93
N ARG A 378 26.96 -20.35 -6.39
CA ARG A 378 28.19 -20.05 -7.15
C ARG A 378 28.78 -21.29 -7.81
N ALA A 379 28.88 -21.23 -9.13
CA ALA A 379 29.54 -22.28 -9.94
C ALA A 379 30.79 -21.69 -10.62
N GLY A 380 31.95 -21.82 -9.97
CA GLY A 380 33.18 -21.16 -10.42
C GLY A 380 33.11 -19.67 -10.30
N ASP A 381 33.18 -18.92 -11.43
CA ASP A 381 33.04 -17.47 -11.47
C ASP A 381 31.59 -17.00 -11.78
N ALA A 382 30.70 -17.95 -12.04
CA ALA A 382 29.29 -17.64 -12.39
C ALA A 382 28.36 -17.86 -11.20
N TRP A 383 27.31 -17.06 -11.17
CA TRP A 383 26.18 -17.23 -10.25
C TRP A 383 24.97 -17.74 -11.03
N THR A 384 24.32 -18.75 -10.51
CA THR A 384 23.12 -19.36 -11.11
C THR A 384 21.97 -19.36 -10.13
N LEU A 385 20.76 -19.05 -10.60
CA LEU A 385 19.56 -19.14 -9.78
C LEU A 385 19.35 -20.58 -9.32
N ALA A 386 19.44 -20.79 -8.01
CA ALA A 386 19.22 -22.08 -7.37
C ALA A 386 17.78 -22.29 -6.95
N ASN A 387 17.16 -21.27 -6.37
CA ASN A 387 15.77 -21.31 -5.95
C ASN A 387 15.16 -19.90 -5.89
N ARG A 388 13.85 -19.88 -5.92
CA ARG A 388 13.03 -18.72 -5.61
C ARG A 388 12.15 -19.09 -4.44
N VAL A 389 12.18 -18.30 -3.37
CA VAL A 389 11.47 -18.58 -2.13
C VAL A 389 10.50 -17.44 -1.83
N GLU A 390 9.38 -17.80 -1.23
CA GLU A 390 8.27 -16.90 -0.90
C GLU A 390 7.58 -17.39 0.38
N SER A 391 6.85 -16.50 1.06
CA SER A 391 5.98 -16.91 2.15
C SER A 391 4.69 -17.52 1.63
N GLU A 392 4.01 -18.31 2.47
CA GLU A 392 2.68 -18.81 2.14
C GLU A 392 1.70 -17.64 1.91
N ALA A 393 0.91 -17.77 0.85
CA ALA A 393 -0.05 -16.74 0.45
C ALA A 393 -1.33 -16.79 1.29
N GLY A 394 -1.96 -15.62 1.46
CA GLY A 394 -3.34 -15.46 1.88
C GLY A 394 -3.53 -15.05 3.34
N SER A 395 -4.77 -14.71 3.68
CA SER A 395 -5.19 -14.32 5.03
C SER A 395 -5.13 -15.46 6.06
N GLY A 396 -4.84 -16.67 5.64
CA GLY A 396 -4.95 -17.88 6.48
C GLY A 396 -6.40 -18.27 6.80
N LEU A 397 -7.39 -17.55 6.27
CA LEU A 397 -8.80 -17.81 6.49
C LEU A 397 -9.30 -18.91 5.54
N ALA A 398 -9.99 -19.90 6.10
CA ALA A 398 -10.64 -20.95 5.32
C ALA A 398 -12.01 -20.48 4.82
N ALA A 399 -12.44 -20.96 3.65
CA ALA A 399 -13.80 -20.73 3.18
C ALA A 399 -14.83 -21.25 4.18
N MET A 400 -15.93 -20.50 4.35
CA MET A 400 -17.06 -20.86 5.20
C MET A 400 -18.29 -20.93 4.31
N THR A 401 -18.75 -22.13 3.99
CA THR A 401 -19.86 -22.40 3.08
C THR A 401 -20.70 -23.58 3.59
N GLY A 402 -21.87 -23.80 3.02
CA GLY A 402 -22.78 -24.91 3.29
C GLY A 402 -23.93 -24.55 4.21
N GLU A 403 -23.66 -24.05 5.40
CA GLU A 403 -24.68 -23.65 6.37
C GLU A 403 -24.48 -22.22 6.83
N PRO A 404 -25.48 -21.33 6.66
CA PRO A 404 -25.42 -19.98 7.21
C PRO A 404 -25.21 -20.00 8.72
N GLN A 405 -24.42 -19.06 9.22
CA GLN A 405 -24.09 -18.93 10.62
C GLN A 405 -24.72 -17.68 11.21
N THR A 406 -25.55 -17.88 12.23
CA THR A 406 -26.17 -16.78 12.95
C THR A 406 -25.12 -16.05 13.79
N CYS A 407 -25.10 -14.74 13.69
CA CYS A 407 -24.27 -13.90 14.54
C CYS A 407 -24.82 -13.88 15.99
N ASP A 408 -23.99 -14.32 16.92
CA ASP A 408 -24.23 -14.23 18.38
C ASP A 408 -22.99 -13.59 19.04
N GLY A 409 -22.65 -12.37 18.56
CA GLY A 409 -21.45 -11.62 18.94
C GLY A 409 -20.22 -11.96 18.14
N GLN A 410 -20.12 -13.17 17.58
CA GLN A 410 -18.99 -13.62 16.78
C GLN A 410 -19.37 -14.77 15.85
N VAL A 411 -18.79 -14.80 14.64
CA VAL A 411 -18.87 -15.93 13.71
C VAL A 411 -17.45 -16.28 13.25
N GLY A 412 -16.97 -17.48 13.61
CA GLY A 412 -15.57 -17.84 13.35
C GLY A 412 -14.61 -16.89 14.06
N ALA A 413 -13.79 -16.17 13.29
CA ALA A 413 -12.87 -15.14 13.79
C ALA A 413 -13.49 -13.72 13.76
N PHE A 414 -14.65 -13.53 13.15
CA PHE A 414 -15.25 -12.24 12.85
C PHE A 414 -16.22 -11.80 13.93
N SER A 415 -16.07 -10.60 14.46
CA SER A 415 -17.04 -9.98 15.36
C SER A 415 -18.26 -9.46 14.59
N CYS A 416 -19.43 -9.48 15.19
CA CYS A 416 -20.65 -9.09 14.51
C CYS A 416 -21.81 -8.79 15.49
N SER A 417 -22.82 -8.09 14.98
CA SER A 417 -24.10 -7.88 15.66
C SER A 417 -25.21 -7.75 14.62
N ASN A 418 -26.31 -8.48 14.77
CA ASN A 418 -27.49 -8.47 13.89
C ASN A 418 -27.21 -8.69 12.39
N VAL A 419 -26.02 -9.11 12.01
CA VAL A 419 -25.65 -9.45 10.63
C VAL A 419 -25.07 -10.86 10.61
N ASP A 420 -25.74 -11.77 9.92
CA ASP A 420 -25.39 -13.19 9.83
C ASP A 420 -24.44 -13.44 8.66
N LEU A 421 -23.55 -14.44 8.81
CA LEU A 421 -22.70 -14.91 7.73
C LEU A 421 -23.43 -16.01 6.95
N VAL A 422 -23.74 -15.76 5.69
CA VAL A 422 -24.29 -16.77 4.77
C VAL A 422 -23.18 -17.61 4.16
N ALA A 423 -22.13 -16.97 3.64
CA ALA A 423 -20.91 -17.62 3.18
C ALA A 423 -19.72 -16.66 3.18
N PHE A 424 -18.52 -17.23 3.20
CA PHE A 424 -17.26 -16.52 3.03
C PHE A 424 -16.35 -17.28 2.05
N LEU A 425 -15.84 -16.58 1.06
CA LEU A 425 -14.88 -17.08 0.07
C LEU A 425 -13.57 -16.27 0.15
N PRO A 426 -12.44 -16.87 0.56
CA PRO A 426 -11.13 -16.22 0.47
C PRO A 426 -10.81 -15.80 -0.96
N VAL A 427 -9.95 -14.80 -1.13
CA VAL A 427 -9.52 -14.27 -2.45
C VAL A 427 -9.09 -15.38 -3.41
N ALA A 428 -8.33 -16.38 -2.92
CA ALA A 428 -7.89 -17.51 -3.74
C ALA A 428 -9.05 -18.39 -4.24
N SER A 429 -10.18 -18.46 -3.52
CA SER A 429 -11.35 -19.26 -3.92
C SER A 429 -12.15 -18.64 -5.08
N ILE A 430 -11.87 -17.38 -5.40
CA ILE A 430 -12.50 -16.64 -6.49
C ILE A 430 -11.52 -16.19 -7.56
N GLY A 431 -10.43 -16.95 -7.74
CA GLY A 431 -9.46 -16.80 -8.82
C GLY A 431 -8.38 -15.74 -8.59
N GLY A 432 -8.22 -15.23 -7.39
CA GLY A 432 -7.10 -14.34 -7.07
C GLY A 432 -5.83 -15.10 -6.76
N ASP A 433 -4.76 -14.78 -7.49
CA ASP A 433 -3.41 -15.29 -7.24
C ASP A 433 -2.80 -14.63 -5.96
N ARG A 434 -1.60 -15.06 -5.59
CA ARG A 434 -0.85 -14.52 -4.45
C ARG A 434 -0.73 -13.00 -4.53
N GLY A 435 -1.10 -12.31 -3.44
CA GLY A 435 -1.06 -10.85 -3.32
C GLY A 435 -2.20 -10.11 -4.01
N VAL A 436 -3.05 -10.78 -4.76
CA VAL A 436 -4.26 -10.16 -5.32
C VAL A 436 -5.17 -9.72 -4.18
N ARG A 437 -5.67 -8.49 -4.29
CA ARG A 437 -6.65 -7.88 -3.40
C ARG A 437 -7.95 -7.65 -4.13
N LEU A 438 -9.05 -7.71 -3.37
CA LEU A 438 -10.36 -7.27 -3.84
C LEU A 438 -10.48 -5.75 -3.68
N ASN A 439 -11.38 -5.18 -4.45
CA ASN A 439 -11.78 -3.78 -4.36
C ASN A 439 -13.30 -3.69 -4.55
N ASP A 440 -13.82 -2.86 -5.46
CA ASP A 440 -15.24 -2.65 -5.60
C ASP A 440 -16.04 -3.91 -5.98
N ILE A 441 -17.33 -3.88 -5.75
CA ILE A 441 -18.26 -4.98 -6.01
C ILE A 441 -19.58 -4.45 -6.53
N TRP A 442 -20.20 -5.20 -7.45
CA TRP A 442 -21.57 -4.96 -7.88
C TRP A 442 -22.35 -6.27 -7.98
N GLY A 443 -23.66 -6.17 -8.01
CA GLY A 443 -24.56 -7.31 -8.19
C GLY A 443 -25.24 -7.31 -9.54
N TRP A 444 -25.56 -8.49 -10.05
CA TRP A 444 -26.43 -8.69 -11.19
C TRP A 444 -27.42 -9.82 -10.94
N THR A 445 -28.71 -9.54 -11.13
CA THR A 445 -29.76 -10.57 -11.16
C THR A 445 -30.13 -10.81 -12.62
N ASP A 446 -29.92 -12.03 -13.11
CA ASP A 446 -30.27 -12.42 -14.47
C ASP A 446 -31.79 -12.35 -14.66
N PRO A 447 -32.29 -11.46 -15.49
CA PRO A 447 -33.75 -11.29 -15.66
C PRO A 447 -34.45 -12.49 -16.32
N GLU A 448 -33.69 -13.38 -16.99
CA GLU A 448 -34.25 -14.58 -17.63
C GLU A 448 -34.37 -15.76 -16.67
N THR A 449 -33.36 -15.93 -15.81
CA THR A 449 -33.28 -17.12 -14.93
C THR A 449 -33.56 -16.81 -13.45
N GLY A 450 -33.54 -15.55 -13.06
CA GLY A 450 -33.62 -15.11 -11.66
C GLY A 450 -32.38 -15.43 -10.82
N LYS A 451 -31.27 -15.86 -11.45
CA LYS A 451 -30.02 -16.13 -10.78
C LYS A 451 -29.33 -14.85 -10.39
N GLU A 452 -28.73 -14.85 -9.20
CA GLU A 452 -27.97 -13.73 -8.67
C GLU A 452 -26.46 -13.99 -8.80
N TYR A 453 -25.70 -12.95 -9.18
CA TYR A 453 -24.26 -13.01 -9.37
C TYR A 453 -23.56 -11.85 -8.69
N ALA A 454 -22.46 -12.14 -7.99
CA ALA A 454 -21.52 -11.14 -7.52
C ALA A 454 -20.43 -10.87 -8.59
N LEU A 455 -20.24 -9.60 -8.93
CA LEU A 455 -19.21 -9.10 -9.81
C LEU A 455 -18.13 -8.45 -8.92
N VAL A 456 -17.01 -9.13 -8.74
CA VAL A 456 -16.01 -8.78 -7.74
C VAL A 456 -14.77 -8.19 -8.40
N GLY A 457 -14.52 -6.92 -8.17
CA GLY A 457 -13.30 -6.24 -8.61
C GLY A 457 -12.07 -6.77 -7.89
N ARG A 458 -11.00 -6.99 -8.66
CA ARG A 458 -9.68 -7.40 -8.19
C ARG A 458 -8.60 -6.49 -8.78
N VAL A 459 -7.45 -6.47 -8.15
CA VAL A 459 -6.29 -5.72 -8.67
C VAL A 459 -5.96 -6.12 -10.12
N ASP A 460 -6.16 -7.37 -10.49
CA ASP A 460 -5.77 -7.98 -11.78
C ASP A 460 -6.94 -8.23 -12.75
N GLY A 461 -8.17 -7.98 -12.34
CA GLY A 461 -9.36 -8.24 -13.19
C GLY A 461 -10.66 -8.15 -12.40
N THR A 462 -11.67 -8.88 -12.87
CA THR A 462 -13.00 -8.96 -12.24
C THR A 462 -13.41 -10.43 -12.17
N SER A 463 -13.80 -10.92 -10.99
CA SER A 463 -14.34 -12.27 -10.78
C SER A 463 -15.87 -12.26 -10.87
N PHE A 464 -16.44 -13.34 -11.37
CA PHE A 464 -17.86 -13.58 -11.40
C PHE A 464 -18.20 -14.80 -10.54
N VAL A 465 -19.13 -14.63 -9.59
CA VAL A 465 -19.53 -15.66 -8.64
C VAL A 465 -21.04 -15.83 -8.70
N ASP A 466 -21.54 -17.04 -9.05
CA ASP A 466 -22.96 -17.40 -8.96
C ASP A 466 -23.30 -17.58 -7.48
N ILE A 467 -24.18 -16.75 -6.96
CA ILE A 467 -24.64 -16.73 -5.57
C ILE A 467 -26.13 -17.12 -5.46
N SER A 468 -26.69 -17.75 -6.49
CA SER A 468 -28.09 -18.18 -6.52
C SER A 468 -28.42 -19.18 -5.40
N ASP A 469 -27.45 -20.00 -4.98
CA ASP A 469 -27.43 -20.66 -3.68
C ASP A 469 -26.38 -19.95 -2.80
N PRO A 470 -26.79 -18.96 -2.02
CA PRO A 470 -25.85 -18.09 -1.32
C PRO A 470 -25.04 -18.81 -0.22
N ALA A 471 -25.50 -19.98 0.25
CA ALA A 471 -24.73 -20.83 1.17
C ALA A 471 -23.64 -21.64 0.45
N ASN A 472 -23.76 -21.85 -0.86
CA ASN A 472 -22.81 -22.60 -1.68
C ASN A 472 -22.44 -21.79 -2.95
N PRO A 473 -21.83 -20.60 -2.83
CA PRO A 473 -21.47 -19.76 -3.96
C PRO A 473 -20.44 -20.46 -4.86
N VAL A 474 -20.57 -20.24 -6.18
CA VAL A 474 -19.74 -20.90 -7.20
C VAL A 474 -18.96 -19.87 -8.02
N TYR A 475 -17.63 -19.95 -7.99
CA TYR A 475 -16.78 -19.16 -8.87
C TYR A 475 -16.95 -19.59 -10.33
N VAL A 476 -17.50 -18.71 -11.16
CA VAL A 476 -17.80 -18.96 -12.57
C VAL A 476 -16.61 -18.68 -13.48
N GLY A 477 -15.81 -17.68 -13.13
CA GLY A 477 -14.64 -17.29 -13.91
C GLY A 477 -14.31 -15.82 -13.74
N ASP A 478 -13.40 -15.34 -14.57
CA ASP A 478 -12.88 -13.98 -14.49
C ASP A 478 -12.73 -13.28 -15.84
N LEU A 479 -12.82 -11.95 -15.82
CA LEU A 479 -12.42 -11.07 -16.90
C LEU A 479 -11.10 -10.38 -16.51
N PRO A 480 -9.97 -10.71 -17.16
CA PRO A 480 -8.70 -10.05 -16.85
C PRO A 480 -8.75 -8.55 -17.17
N LYS A 481 -7.91 -7.78 -16.46
CA LYS A 481 -7.64 -6.39 -16.80
C LYS A 481 -7.15 -6.24 -18.24
N THR A 482 -7.24 -5.06 -18.83
CA THR A 482 -6.65 -4.78 -20.14
C THR A 482 -5.16 -5.16 -20.15
N ALA A 483 -4.72 -5.90 -21.16
CA ALA A 483 -3.40 -6.53 -21.18
C ALA A 483 -2.22 -5.55 -21.03
N THR A 484 -2.38 -4.31 -21.50
CA THR A 484 -1.37 -3.25 -21.43
C THR A 484 -1.40 -2.48 -20.11
N SER A 485 -2.44 -2.65 -19.30
CA SER A 485 -2.59 -1.92 -18.04
C SER A 485 -1.85 -2.60 -16.89
N PRO A 486 -1.29 -1.83 -15.94
CA PRO A 486 -0.82 -2.39 -14.67
C PRO A 486 -1.98 -2.93 -13.83
N GLY A 487 -1.70 -3.66 -12.77
CA GLY A 487 -2.69 -3.93 -11.73
C GLY A 487 -3.14 -2.63 -11.07
N SER A 488 -4.40 -2.57 -10.66
CA SER A 488 -4.96 -1.39 -10.01
C SER A 488 -5.67 -1.77 -8.70
N THR A 489 -5.37 -1.03 -7.64
CA THR A 489 -6.08 -1.14 -6.37
C THR A 489 -7.52 -0.58 -6.49
N TRP A 490 -7.73 0.36 -7.38
CA TRP A 490 -9.01 1.04 -7.60
C TRP A 490 -9.65 0.56 -8.89
N ARG A 491 -10.66 -0.28 -8.77
CA ARG A 491 -11.50 -0.75 -9.88
C ARG A 491 -12.94 -0.57 -9.48
N ASP A 492 -13.77 -0.08 -10.39
CA ASP A 492 -15.20 0.12 -10.15
C ASP A 492 -16.04 -0.55 -11.24
N ILE A 493 -17.22 -1.05 -10.85
CA ILE A 493 -18.10 -1.89 -11.66
C ILE A 493 -19.54 -1.46 -11.48
N LYS A 494 -20.25 -1.21 -12.58
CA LYS A 494 -21.69 -1.00 -12.59
C LYS A 494 -22.33 -1.81 -13.73
N VAL A 495 -23.62 -2.02 -13.65
CA VAL A 495 -24.38 -2.86 -14.58
C VAL A 495 -25.48 -2.05 -15.28
N TYR A 496 -25.66 -2.29 -16.57
CA TYR A 496 -26.79 -1.78 -17.35
C TYR A 496 -27.15 -2.75 -18.49
N GLN A 497 -28.45 -3.08 -18.65
CA GLN A 497 -28.96 -3.97 -19.71
C GLN A 497 -28.13 -5.25 -19.87
N ASP A 498 -27.95 -6.02 -18.79
CA ASP A 498 -27.20 -7.28 -18.78
C ASP A 498 -25.71 -7.14 -19.18
N HIS A 499 -25.13 -5.94 -19.10
CA HIS A 499 -23.72 -5.71 -19.34
C HIS A 499 -23.05 -5.07 -18.12
N ALA A 500 -21.86 -5.58 -17.77
CA ALA A 500 -20.98 -4.94 -16.80
C ALA A 500 -20.08 -3.91 -17.51
N PHE A 501 -19.97 -2.74 -16.89
CA PHE A 501 -19.08 -1.65 -17.29
C PHE A 501 -18.03 -1.51 -16.20
N ILE A 502 -16.75 -1.64 -16.57
CA ILE A 502 -15.65 -1.80 -15.64
C ILE A 502 -14.56 -0.78 -15.96
N VAL A 503 -14.22 0.06 -14.97
CA VAL A 503 -13.12 1.02 -15.05
C VAL A 503 -12.05 0.70 -14.02
N ALA A 504 -10.90 1.37 -14.11
CA ALA A 504 -9.84 1.29 -13.09
C ALA A 504 -9.00 2.56 -13.09
N ASP A 505 -8.61 3.03 -11.89
CA ASP A 505 -7.74 4.19 -11.75
C ASP A 505 -6.27 3.79 -11.60
N GLY A 506 -5.37 4.72 -11.97
CA GLY A 506 -3.93 4.44 -12.00
C GLY A 506 -3.54 3.30 -12.95
N ALA A 507 -4.48 2.88 -13.81
CA ALA A 507 -4.38 1.69 -14.64
C ALA A 507 -3.81 1.94 -16.04
N GLY A 508 -3.26 3.14 -16.31
CA GLY A 508 -2.71 3.49 -17.62
C GLY A 508 -3.77 3.38 -18.72
N GLU A 509 -3.47 2.64 -19.77
CA GLU A 509 -4.37 2.48 -20.94
C GLU A 509 -5.46 1.42 -20.70
N HIS A 510 -6.11 1.43 -19.52
CA HIS A 510 -7.17 0.47 -19.21
C HIS A 510 -8.44 0.75 -20.00
N GLY A 511 -8.90 2.00 -20.04
CA GLY A 511 -10.20 2.38 -20.62
C GLY A 511 -11.39 1.88 -19.78
N MET A 512 -12.55 1.73 -20.42
CA MET A 512 -13.73 1.08 -19.85
C MET A 512 -14.01 -0.22 -20.60
N GLN A 513 -13.92 -1.35 -19.90
CA GLN A 513 -14.29 -2.66 -20.43
C GLN A 513 -15.80 -2.84 -20.35
N VAL A 514 -16.39 -3.48 -21.37
CA VAL A 514 -17.82 -3.88 -21.37
C VAL A 514 -17.89 -5.39 -21.54
N PHE A 515 -18.67 -6.04 -20.67
CA PHE A 515 -18.83 -7.49 -20.66
C PHE A 515 -20.29 -7.90 -20.61
N ASP A 516 -20.73 -8.74 -21.56
CA ASP A 516 -22.08 -9.32 -21.64
C ASP A 516 -22.26 -10.40 -20.55
N LEU A 517 -23.03 -10.08 -19.51
CA LEU A 517 -23.28 -10.95 -18.35
C LEU A 517 -24.10 -12.19 -18.70
N THR A 518 -24.85 -12.20 -19.79
CA THR A 518 -25.56 -13.41 -20.24
C THR A 518 -24.62 -14.57 -20.55
N ARG A 519 -23.34 -14.28 -20.78
CA ARG A 519 -22.27 -15.27 -20.95
C ARG A 519 -21.96 -16.06 -19.68
N LEU A 520 -22.45 -15.63 -18.52
CA LEU A 520 -22.32 -16.36 -17.25
C LEU A 520 -23.32 -17.52 -17.13
N ARG A 521 -24.36 -17.54 -17.95
CA ARG A 521 -25.39 -18.57 -17.89
C ARG A 521 -24.83 -19.97 -18.20
N ASP A 522 -25.29 -20.99 -17.45
CA ASP A 522 -25.09 -22.42 -17.70
C ASP A 522 -23.67 -22.86 -18.03
N ARG A 523 -22.70 -22.43 -17.23
CA ARG A 523 -21.27 -22.79 -17.39
C ARG A 523 -20.94 -24.13 -16.76
N GLU A 524 -21.05 -25.23 -17.55
CA GLU A 524 -20.65 -26.57 -17.10
C GLU A 524 -19.12 -26.72 -16.88
N ASN A 525 -18.31 -25.83 -17.49
CA ASN A 525 -16.84 -25.89 -17.44
C ASN A 525 -16.22 -24.73 -16.61
N ALA A 526 -16.96 -24.21 -15.62
CA ALA A 526 -16.41 -23.18 -14.70
C ALA A 526 -15.19 -23.72 -13.91
N PRO A 527 -14.21 -22.85 -13.56
CA PRO A 527 -14.12 -21.44 -13.95
C PRO A 527 -13.60 -21.21 -15.38
N VAL A 528 -13.97 -20.08 -15.98
CA VAL A 528 -13.62 -19.68 -17.36
C VAL A 528 -12.98 -18.30 -17.35
N THR A 529 -11.86 -18.12 -18.05
CA THR A 529 -11.32 -16.79 -18.34
C THR A 529 -12.01 -16.20 -19.56
N PHE A 530 -12.70 -15.06 -19.35
CA PHE A 530 -13.48 -14.38 -20.37
C PHE A 530 -12.66 -13.33 -21.12
N THR A 531 -13.23 -12.83 -22.20
CA THR A 531 -12.72 -11.69 -22.99
C THR A 531 -13.76 -10.58 -23.03
N VAL A 532 -13.34 -9.33 -23.14
CA VAL A 532 -14.23 -8.17 -23.28
C VAL A 532 -15.11 -8.29 -24.53
N ASP A 533 -16.31 -7.75 -24.47
CA ASP A 533 -17.24 -7.68 -25.61
C ASP A 533 -17.14 -6.32 -26.31
N ALA A 534 -16.92 -5.24 -25.57
CA ALA A 534 -16.56 -3.92 -26.11
C ALA A 534 -15.55 -3.21 -25.21
N HIS A 535 -14.88 -2.21 -25.76
CA HIS A 535 -13.82 -1.45 -25.05
C HIS A 535 -13.88 0.02 -25.45
N TYR A 536 -14.20 0.89 -24.48
CA TYR A 536 -14.22 2.33 -24.67
C TYR A 536 -12.88 2.94 -24.26
N THR A 537 -12.22 3.67 -25.17
CA THR A 537 -10.83 4.10 -25.01
C THR A 537 -10.62 5.63 -25.07
N ARG A 538 -11.70 6.41 -24.99
CA ARG A 538 -11.55 7.88 -24.95
C ARG A 538 -10.95 8.39 -23.64
N ILE A 539 -11.11 7.65 -22.58
CA ILE A 539 -10.39 7.77 -21.32
C ILE A 539 -9.36 6.63 -21.22
N GLN A 540 -8.30 6.83 -20.45
CA GLN A 540 -7.32 5.77 -20.16
C GLN A 540 -7.53 5.16 -18.79
N SER A 541 -7.73 5.99 -17.76
CA SER A 541 -8.08 5.59 -16.41
C SER A 541 -9.27 6.39 -15.91
N ALA A 542 -10.10 5.78 -15.08
CA ALA A 542 -11.16 6.45 -14.34
C ALA A 542 -11.23 5.87 -12.93
N HIS A 543 -11.54 6.72 -11.94
CA HIS A 543 -11.60 6.29 -10.55
C HIS A 543 -12.90 5.51 -10.30
N ASN A 544 -14.06 6.11 -10.62
CA ASN A 544 -15.35 5.44 -10.50
C ASN A 544 -16.18 5.56 -11.80
N ILE A 545 -17.20 4.70 -11.89
CA ILE A 545 -18.24 4.74 -12.91
C ILE A 545 -19.62 4.79 -12.27
N VAL A 546 -20.43 5.71 -12.72
CA VAL A 546 -21.82 5.90 -12.29
C VAL A 546 -22.73 5.61 -13.48
N ILE A 547 -23.83 4.93 -13.25
CA ILE A 547 -24.83 4.68 -14.29
C ILE A 547 -26.21 5.13 -13.82
N ASN A 548 -26.86 5.95 -14.62
CA ASN A 548 -28.28 6.21 -14.47
C ASN A 548 -29.04 5.28 -15.43
N GLU A 549 -29.61 4.21 -14.89
CA GLU A 549 -30.28 3.19 -15.67
C GLU A 549 -31.55 3.73 -16.35
N ASP A 550 -32.24 4.71 -15.73
CA ASP A 550 -33.44 5.34 -16.28
C ASP A 550 -33.13 6.15 -17.56
N SER A 551 -31.94 6.73 -17.66
CA SER A 551 -31.56 7.60 -18.79
C SER A 551 -30.66 6.90 -19.80
N GLY A 552 -30.05 5.75 -19.47
CA GLY A 552 -29.12 5.02 -20.34
C GLY A 552 -27.78 5.76 -20.56
N PHE A 553 -27.33 6.52 -19.56
CA PHE A 553 -26.02 7.18 -19.56
C PHE A 553 -25.13 6.67 -18.43
N ALA A 554 -23.86 6.50 -18.77
CA ALA A 554 -22.78 6.29 -17.80
C ALA A 554 -21.96 7.58 -17.65
N TYR A 555 -21.41 7.75 -16.45
CA TYR A 555 -20.56 8.87 -16.07
C TYR A 555 -19.29 8.31 -15.45
N THR A 556 -18.15 8.44 -16.12
CA THR A 556 -16.87 8.11 -15.50
C THR A 556 -16.31 9.36 -14.84
N VAL A 557 -15.73 9.19 -13.64
CA VAL A 557 -15.20 10.28 -12.82
C VAL A 557 -13.76 9.98 -12.40
N GLY A 558 -13.03 11.01 -11.92
CA GLY A 558 -11.62 10.86 -11.64
C GLY A 558 -10.79 10.48 -12.87
N ASN A 559 -11.20 10.94 -14.04
CA ASN A 559 -10.64 10.52 -15.32
C ASN A 559 -9.22 11.05 -15.53
N SER A 560 -8.34 10.20 -16.04
CA SER A 560 -6.97 10.57 -16.39
C SER A 560 -6.54 9.92 -17.71
N GLY A 561 -5.72 10.66 -18.51
CA GLY A 561 -5.26 10.21 -19.82
C GLY A 561 -6.38 10.04 -20.86
N GLY A 562 -6.01 9.77 -22.11
CA GLY A 562 -6.96 9.64 -23.21
C GLY A 562 -7.18 10.94 -23.98
N SER A 563 -8.25 10.99 -24.79
CA SER A 563 -8.54 12.15 -25.64
C SER A 563 -9.42 13.19 -24.97
N GLU A 564 -10.15 12.83 -23.93
CA GLU A 564 -11.05 13.71 -23.18
C GLU A 564 -11.20 13.22 -21.74
N THR A 565 -10.76 14.02 -20.76
CA THR A 565 -10.84 13.67 -19.33
C THR A 565 -11.88 14.47 -18.57
N CYS A 566 -12.49 15.47 -19.21
CA CYS A 566 -13.44 16.40 -18.55
C CYS A 566 -12.87 17.05 -17.26
N GLY A 567 -11.55 17.27 -17.19
CA GLY A 567 -10.90 17.82 -15.99
C GLY A 567 -10.92 16.89 -14.75
N GLY A 568 -11.26 15.61 -14.92
CA GLY A 568 -11.50 14.67 -13.81
C GLY A 568 -12.94 14.70 -13.29
N GLY A 569 -13.81 15.56 -13.82
CA GLY A 569 -15.24 15.56 -13.52
C GLY A 569 -16.02 14.52 -14.33
N LEU A 570 -17.32 14.75 -14.53
CA LEU A 570 -18.20 13.81 -15.22
C LEU A 570 -17.87 13.73 -16.70
N HIS A 571 -17.34 12.59 -17.14
CA HIS A 571 -17.21 12.23 -18.55
C HIS A 571 -18.42 11.38 -18.91
N MET A 572 -19.34 11.96 -19.66
CA MET A 572 -20.67 11.39 -19.96
C MET A 572 -20.62 10.50 -21.18
N ILE A 573 -21.17 9.30 -21.06
CA ILE A 573 -21.13 8.26 -22.09
C ILE A 573 -22.56 7.76 -22.36
N ASP A 574 -23.00 7.81 -23.61
CA ASP A 574 -24.24 7.17 -24.04
C ASP A 574 -24.01 5.67 -24.15
N ILE A 575 -24.77 4.89 -23.38
CA ILE A 575 -24.70 3.44 -23.30
C ILE A 575 -26.02 2.74 -23.67
N HIS A 576 -26.93 3.42 -24.35
CA HIS A 576 -28.17 2.80 -24.84
C HIS A 576 -27.88 1.56 -25.72
N ASP A 577 -26.77 1.56 -26.44
CA ASP A 577 -26.18 0.39 -27.04
C ASP A 577 -24.92 0.03 -26.25
N PRO A 578 -25.01 -0.93 -25.32
CA PRO A 578 -23.87 -1.29 -24.43
C PRO A 578 -22.59 -1.68 -25.17
N LEU A 579 -22.72 -2.25 -26.37
CA LEU A 579 -21.55 -2.68 -27.16
C LEU A 579 -20.94 -1.56 -28.01
N ASN A 580 -21.60 -0.41 -28.10
CA ASN A 580 -21.14 0.74 -28.87
C ASN A 580 -21.24 2.04 -28.03
N PRO A 581 -20.58 2.13 -26.85
CA PRO A 581 -20.64 3.32 -26.01
C PRO A 581 -20.03 4.53 -26.72
N THR A 582 -20.71 5.68 -26.63
CA THR A 582 -20.30 6.91 -27.31
C THR A 582 -20.21 8.10 -26.35
N PHE A 583 -19.25 8.99 -26.59
CA PHE A 583 -19.10 10.21 -25.79
C PHE A 583 -20.29 11.14 -25.97
N ALA A 584 -20.88 11.59 -24.87
CA ALA A 584 -22.05 12.45 -24.84
C ALA A 584 -21.75 13.88 -24.36
N GLY A 585 -20.82 14.09 -23.46
CA GLY A 585 -20.51 15.42 -22.93
C GLY A 585 -19.59 15.41 -21.72
N CYS A 586 -19.27 16.59 -21.23
CA CYS A 586 -18.43 16.82 -20.04
C CYS A 586 -19.13 17.75 -19.06
N PHE A 587 -18.87 17.51 -17.75
CA PHE A 587 -19.10 18.50 -16.70
C PHE A 587 -17.97 18.50 -15.71
N SER A 588 -17.55 19.67 -15.26
CA SER A 588 -16.67 19.82 -14.10
C SER A 588 -17.01 21.17 -13.42
N ASP A 589 -17.03 21.18 -12.11
CA ASP A 589 -17.27 22.41 -11.32
C ASP A 589 -15.95 22.97 -10.79
N PRO A 590 -15.33 23.97 -11.45
CA PRO A 590 -14.04 24.51 -11.04
C PRO A 590 -14.06 25.28 -9.71
N SER A 591 -15.22 25.42 -9.05
CA SER A 591 -15.31 25.94 -7.68
C SER A 591 -14.90 24.89 -6.66
N THR A 592 -14.89 23.60 -7.03
CA THR A 592 -14.63 22.45 -6.18
C THR A 592 -13.30 21.74 -6.52
N GLY A 593 -12.92 20.78 -5.67
CA GLY A 593 -11.70 19.99 -5.79
C GLY A 593 -10.46 20.72 -5.26
N ARG A 594 -9.50 19.96 -4.73
CA ARG A 594 -8.28 20.49 -4.08
C ARG A 594 -7.47 21.44 -4.95
N GLN A 595 -7.50 21.25 -6.25
CA GLN A 595 -6.79 22.09 -7.22
C GLN A 595 -7.73 23.00 -8.02
N LYS A 596 -8.99 23.09 -7.65
CA LYS A 596 -10.03 23.84 -8.37
C LYS A 596 -10.14 23.41 -9.85
N THR A 597 -10.09 22.10 -10.04
CA THR A 597 -10.22 21.45 -11.36
C THR A 597 -11.63 20.96 -11.63
N GLY A 598 -12.48 20.89 -10.59
CA GLY A 598 -13.78 20.22 -10.63
C GLY A 598 -13.63 18.69 -10.68
N TYR A 599 -12.55 18.17 -10.10
CA TYR A 599 -12.36 16.73 -9.95
C TYR A 599 -13.50 16.18 -9.10
N THR A 600 -14.15 15.14 -9.63
CA THR A 600 -15.21 14.38 -8.96
C THR A 600 -14.64 13.02 -8.61
N HIS A 601 -14.68 12.66 -7.32
CA HIS A 601 -14.21 11.35 -6.86
C HIS A 601 -15.25 10.28 -7.16
N ASP A 602 -16.48 10.49 -6.69
CA ASP A 602 -17.64 9.67 -6.98
C ASP A 602 -18.90 10.54 -7.18
N ALA A 603 -19.96 9.95 -7.71
CA ALA A 603 -21.23 10.63 -7.90
C ALA A 603 -22.42 9.67 -7.87
N GLN A 604 -23.60 10.20 -7.60
CA GLN A 604 -24.87 9.54 -7.94
C GLN A 604 -25.63 10.40 -8.92
N CYS A 605 -26.03 9.84 -10.07
CA CYS A 605 -26.82 10.53 -11.09
C CYS A 605 -28.19 9.85 -11.22
N VAL A 606 -29.26 10.63 -11.09
CA VAL A 606 -30.65 10.12 -11.05
C VAL A 606 -31.60 10.94 -11.91
N MET A 607 -32.68 10.31 -12.38
CA MET A 607 -33.86 11.08 -12.77
C MET A 607 -34.52 11.62 -11.51
N TYR A 608 -34.40 12.91 -11.29
CA TYR A 608 -34.84 13.53 -10.04
C TYR A 608 -36.36 13.49 -9.87
N ARG A 609 -36.81 13.00 -8.73
CA ARG A 609 -38.20 12.83 -8.32
C ARG A 609 -38.45 13.33 -6.89
N GLY A 610 -37.44 14.01 -6.33
CA GLY A 610 -37.44 14.52 -4.97
C GLY A 610 -38.35 15.76 -4.81
N PRO A 611 -38.27 16.41 -3.63
CA PRO A 611 -39.18 17.49 -3.26
C PRO A 611 -39.01 18.79 -4.05
N ASP A 612 -37.90 19.06 -4.70
CA ASP A 612 -37.69 20.25 -5.51
C ASP A 612 -38.44 20.17 -6.86
N GLU A 613 -39.64 20.78 -6.93
CA GLU A 613 -40.48 20.71 -8.11
C GLU A 613 -39.87 21.40 -9.35
N GLU A 614 -38.89 22.31 -9.19
CA GLU A 614 -38.19 22.98 -10.30
C GLU A 614 -37.42 22.02 -11.17
N TYR A 615 -36.83 21.02 -10.53
CA TYR A 615 -35.96 20.00 -11.18
C TYR A 615 -36.63 18.65 -11.40
N ALA A 616 -37.90 18.53 -11.06
CA ALA A 616 -38.63 17.26 -11.23
C ALA A 616 -38.56 16.75 -12.68
N GLY A 617 -38.11 15.50 -12.87
CA GLY A 617 -37.94 14.85 -14.17
C GLY A 617 -36.67 15.26 -14.92
N ARG A 618 -35.80 16.05 -14.35
CA ARG A 618 -34.46 16.34 -14.87
C ARG A 618 -33.47 15.27 -14.41
N GLU A 619 -32.37 15.15 -15.09
CA GLU A 619 -31.27 14.29 -14.69
C GLU A 619 -30.26 15.09 -13.89
N ILE A 620 -30.16 14.75 -12.59
CA ILE A 620 -29.33 15.45 -11.63
C ILE A 620 -28.21 14.54 -11.14
N CYS A 621 -27.00 15.06 -11.12
CA CYS A 621 -25.84 14.39 -10.52
C CYS A 621 -25.42 15.08 -9.21
N PHE A 622 -25.21 14.27 -8.19
CA PHE A 622 -24.67 14.64 -6.88
C PHE A 622 -23.22 14.14 -6.81
N GLY A 623 -22.26 15.05 -6.98
CA GLY A 623 -20.85 14.73 -7.07
C GLY A 623 -20.12 14.98 -5.74
N SER A 624 -19.35 14.00 -5.30
CA SER A 624 -18.39 14.10 -4.19
C SER A 624 -17.06 14.60 -4.74
N ASN A 625 -16.79 15.92 -4.58
CA ASN A 625 -15.72 16.61 -5.30
C ASN A 625 -14.51 16.95 -4.41
N GLU A 626 -13.93 15.97 -3.70
CA GLU A 626 -12.77 16.10 -2.79
C GLU A 626 -12.94 17.11 -1.65
N THR A 627 -13.58 18.25 -1.89
CA THR A 627 -13.68 19.37 -0.94
C THR A 627 -15.11 19.82 -0.65
N ALA A 628 -16.09 19.33 -1.42
CA ALA A 628 -17.48 19.77 -1.36
C ALA A 628 -18.41 18.80 -2.08
N LEU A 629 -19.68 18.84 -1.71
CA LEU A 629 -20.79 18.34 -2.51
C LEU A 629 -21.00 19.27 -3.70
N SER A 630 -21.15 18.73 -4.91
CA SER A 630 -21.48 19.47 -6.15
C SER A 630 -22.76 18.92 -6.76
N ILE A 631 -23.76 19.77 -7.00
CA ILE A 631 -25.02 19.35 -7.63
C ILE A 631 -25.13 19.97 -9.02
N ALA A 632 -25.43 19.12 -10.03
CA ALA A 632 -25.48 19.54 -11.42
C ALA A 632 -26.67 18.97 -12.17
N ASP A 633 -27.35 19.81 -12.98
CA ASP A 633 -28.30 19.38 -14.00
C ASP A 633 -27.53 18.96 -15.27
N VAL A 634 -27.58 17.67 -15.55
CA VAL A 634 -26.92 17.05 -16.72
C VAL A 634 -27.93 16.56 -17.77
N THR A 635 -29.16 17.01 -17.72
CA THR A 635 -30.23 16.64 -18.67
C THR A 635 -29.79 16.92 -20.10
N ASP A 636 -29.23 18.09 -20.38
CA ASP A 636 -28.56 18.38 -21.66
C ASP A 636 -27.06 18.07 -21.54
N LYS A 637 -26.65 16.90 -22.03
CA LYS A 637 -25.26 16.44 -21.94
C LYS A 637 -24.25 17.37 -22.62
N GLN A 638 -24.72 18.23 -23.57
CA GLN A 638 -23.87 19.19 -24.26
C GLN A 638 -23.75 20.54 -23.54
N ASN A 639 -24.70 20.84 -22.65
CA ASN A 639 -24.78 22.10 -21.91
C ASN A 639 -25.22 21.83 -20.45
N PRO A 640 -24.45 21.06 -19.67
CA PRO A 640 -24.75 20.80 -18.26
C PRO A 640 -24.62 22.09 -17.45
N VAL A 641 -25.38 22.18 -16.35
CA VAL A 641 -25.46 23.37 -15.50
C VAL A 641 -25.11 23.01 -14.06
N ALA A 642 -24.13 23.69 -13.45
CA ALA A 642 -23.95 23.63 -12.01
C ALA A 642 -25.13 24.33 -11.33
N LEU A 643 -25.78 23.64 -10.40
CA LEU A 643 -26.86 24.17 -9.58
C LEU A 643 -26.28 24.78 -8.31
N SER A 644 -25.63 23.97 -7.51
CA SER A 644 -25.05 24.40 -6.24
C SER A 644 -23.75 23.65 -5.90
N MET A 645 -23.06 24.21 -4.89
CA MET A 645 -21.91 23.63 -4.23
C MET A 645 -22.01 23.89 -2.73
N ALA A 646 -21.79 22.86 -1.91
CA ALA A 646 -21.84 22.97 -0.46
C ALA A 646 -20.60 22.41 0.21
N GLU A 647 -19.98 23.24 1.07
CA GLU A 647 -18.87 22.88 1.94
C GLU A 647 -19.37 22.47 3.33
N TYR A 648 -18.56 21.75 4.07
CA TYR A 648 -18.82 21.34 5.44
C TYR A 648 -17.57 21.46 6.32
N PRO A 649 -17.68 21.48 7.66
CA PRO A 649 -16.51 21.60 8.53
C PRO A 649 -15.65 20.32 8.54
N ASN A 650 -14.35 20.47 8.82
CA ASN A 650 -13.42 19.37 8.96
C ASN A 650 -13.30 18.46 7.72
N VAL A 651 -13.32 19.05 6.52
CA VAL A 651 -13.18 18.31 5.28
C VAL A 651 -11.79 17.67 5.22
N GLY A 652 -11.75 16.35 5.18
CA GLY A 652 -10.59 15.54 4.83
C GLY A 652 -10.56 15.24 3.32
N TYR A 653 -11.60 14.54 2.84
CA TYR A 653 -11.78 14.20 1.43
C TYR A 653 -13.23 13.78 1.16
N THR A 654 -14.04 14.66 0.57
CA THR A 654 -15.42 14.34 0.17
C THR A 654 -15.38 13.17 -0.81
N HIS A 655 -15.89 12.00 -0.39
CA HIS A 655 -15.59 10.73 -1.04
C HIS A 655 -16.77 10.17 -1.84
N GLN A 656 -17.87 9.77 -1.17
CA GLN A 656 -19.06 9.21 -1.81
C GLN A 656 -20.32 9.77 -1.18
N ALA A 657 -21.44 9.71 -1.91
CA ALA A 657 -22.75 10.11 -1.40
C ALA A 657 -23.86 9.32 -2.06
N TRP A 658 -24.96 9.03 -1.29
CA TRP A 658 -26.11 8.31 -1.78
C TRP A 658 -27.41 8.88 -1.23
N LEU A 659 -28.41 9.06 -2.13
CA LEU A 659 -29.74 9.59 -1.80
C LEU A 659 -30.59 8.59 -1.03
N SER A 660 -31.48 9.11 -0.15
CA SER A 660 -32.65 8.37 0.31
C SER A 660 -33.55 8.02 -0.88
N GLU A 661 -34.39 6.99 -0.74
CA GLU A 661 -35.26 6.54 -1.86
C GLU A 661 -36.27 7.61 -2.31
N ASP A 662 -36.68 8.51 -1.41
CA ASP A 662 -37.51 9.69 -1.71
C ASP A 662 -36.74 10.89 -2.26
N GLN A 663 -35.40 10.76 -2.36
CA GLN A 663 -34.47 11.78 -2.85
C GLN A 663 -34.56 13.12 -2.07
N HIS A 664 -34.93 13.04 -0.81
CA HIS A 664 -35.00 14.20 0.08
C HIS A 664 -33.69 14.40 0.86
N TYR A 665 -33.07 13.31 1.29
CA TYR A 665 -31.82 13.35 2.04
C TYR A 665 -30.69 12.68 1.26
N LEU A 666 -29.46 13.18 1.47
CA LEU A 666 -28.24 12.62 0.92
C LEU A 666 -27.30 12.24 2.07
N TYR A 667 -26.87 11.00 2.11
CA TYR A 667 -25.87 10.49 3.06
C TYR A 667 -24.51 10.50 2.38
N MET A 668 -23.50 11.08 3.03
CA MET A 668 -22.18 11.31 2.46
C MET A 668 -21.08 10.94 3.45
N ASP A 669 -19.98 10.45 2.96
CA ASP A 669 -18.77 10.12 3.72
C ASP A 669 -17.57 11.02 3.36
N ASP A 670 -16.57 11.03 4.26
CA ASP A 670 -15.31 11.78 4.10
C ASP A 670 -14.12 10.86 4.46
N GLU A 671 -13.51 10.25 3.46
CA GLU A 671 -12.54 9.16 3.61
C GLU A 671 -11.28 9.51 4.42
N LEU A 672 -10.95 10.78 4.61
CA LEU A 672 -9.66 11.15 5.22
C LEU A 672 -9.79 11.91 6.54
N ASP A 673 -10.97 12.15 7.05
CA ASP A 673 -11.12 12.97 8.26
C ASP A 673 -10.72 12.20 9.54
N GLU A 674 -11.04 10.91 9.69
CA GLU A 674 -10.53 10.06 10.77
C GLU A 674 -9.03 9.85 10.65
N LEU A 675 -8.53 9.56 9.44
CA LEU A 675 -7.11 9.33 9.20
C LEU A 675 -6.25 10.55 9.54
N ASN A 676 -6.77 11.74 9.28
CA ASN A 676 -6.11 13.01 9.57
C ASN A 676 -6.37 13.51 11.01
N GLY A 677 -7.18 12.80 11.80
CA GLY A 677 -7.54 13.18 13.15
C GLY A 677 -8.38 14.47 13.20
N LEU A 678 -9.18 14.73 12.18
CA LEU A 678 -10.12 15.86 12.12
C LEU A 678 -11.39 15.56 12.90
N VAL A 679 -11.72 14.27 13.02
CA VAL A 679 -12.79 13.71 13.86
C VAL A 679 -12.27 12.50 14.63
N ASP A 680 -12.95 12.12 15.71
CA ASP A 680 -12.52 11.04 16.62
C ASP A 680 -13.23 9.70 16.34
N HIS A 681 -14.27 9.69 15.51
CA HIS A 681 -15.12 8.56 15.19
C HIS A 681 -15.56 8.62 13.74
N THR A 682 -15.86 7.46 13.16
CA THR A 682 -16.42 7.31 11.80
C THR A 682 -17.63 8.24 11.60
N ARG A 683 -17.57 9.08 10.57
CA ARG A 683 -18.53 10.18 10.38
C ARG A 683 -19.39 10.02 9.12
N THR A 684 -20.70 10.04 9.29
CA THR A 684 -21.66 10.16 8.19
C THR A 684 -22.31 11.53 8.18
N LEU A 685 -22.29 12.22 7.06
CA LEU A 685 -22.89 13.53 6.85
C LEU A 685 -24.29 13.37 6.24
N VAL A 686 -25.30 14.01 6.83
CA VAL A 686 -26.68 13.97 6.32
C VAL A 686 -27.06 15.36 5.80
N TRP A 687 -27.34 15.41 4.51
CA TRP A 687 -27.76 16.63 3.83
C TRP A 687 -29.26 16.60 3.54
N ASP A 688 -29.95 17.70 3.82
CA ASP A 688 -31.27 17.98 3.27
C ASP A 688 -31.06 18.61 1.89
N VAL A 689 -31.54 17.91 0.86
CA VAL A 689 -31.45 18.31 -0.55
C VAL A 689 -32.82 18.58 -1.13
N SER A 690 -33.75 19.03 -0.28
CA SER A 690 -35.10 19.42 -0.71
C SER A 690 -35.13 20.70 -1.57
N ASP A 691 -34.06 21.48 -1.55
CA ASP A 691 -33.78 22.62 -2.42
C ASP A 691 -32.37 22.34 -3.03
N LEU A 692 -32.31 22.00 -4.33
CA LEU A 692 -31.07 21.65 -4.99
C LEU A 692 -30.14 22.86 -5.21
N ASP A 693 -30.68 24.08 -5.12
CA ASP A 693 -29.89 25.32 -5.21
C ASP A 693 -29.24 25.71 -3.85
N ASP A 694 -29.78 25.21 -2.71
CA ASP A 694 -29.28 25.51 -1.36
C ASP A 694 -29.30 24.26 -0.44
N PRO A 695 -28.49 23.21 -0.72
CA PRO A 695 -28.42 22.00 0.11
C PRO A 695 -27.90 22.34 1.52
N VAL A 696 -28.51 21.75 2.55
CA VAL A 696 -28.22 22.05 3.96
C VAL A 696 -27.68 20.84 4.69
N LEU A 697 -26.50 20.93 5.30
CA LEU A 697 -26.00 19.90 6.22
C LEU A 697 -26.85 19.94 7.51
N VAL A 698 -27.69 18.94 7.73
CA VAL A 698 -28.61 18.86 8.85
C VAL A 698 -28.08 18.01 10.00
N LYS A 699 -27.15 17.09 9.74
CA LYS A 699 -26.56 16.24 10.78
C LYS A 699 -25.15 15.82 10.41
N GLU A 700 -24.27 15.80 11.40
CA GLU A 700 -23.01 15.03 11.42
C GLU A 700 -23.23 13.88 12.40
N PHE A 701 -23.35 12.66 11.90
CA PHE A 701 -23.47 11.45 12.73
C PHE A 701 -22.06 10.88 12.96
N LEU A 702 -21.60 10.91 14.20
CA LEU A 702 -20.35 10.26 14.62
C LEU A 702 -20.72 8.92 15.26
N ASN A 703 -20.31 7.82 14.63
CA ASN A 703 -20.61 6.49 15.13
C ASN A 703 -19.74 6.18 16.37
N PRO A 704 -20.32 6.10 17.59
CA PRO A 704 -19.53 5.93 18.82
C PRO A 704 -18.89 4.55 18.95
N ASN A 705 -19.22 3.61 18.05
CA ASN A 705 -18.78 2.22 18.12
C ASN A 705 -17.54 1.94 17.28
N THR A 706 -17.11 2.87 16.42
CA THR A 706 -15.95 2.68 15.53
C THR A 706 -15.18 3.97 15.30
N THR A 707 -13.87 3.81 15.01
CA THR A 707 -12.94 4.89 14.66
C THR A 707 -12.32 4.67 13.27
N SER A 708 -12.76 3.65 12.55
CA SER A 708 -12.24 3.34 11.22
C SER A 708 -12.64 4.41 10.20
N ILE A 709 -11.89 4.48 9.11
CA ILE A 709 -12.25 5.29 7.95
C ILE A 709 -13.59 4.82 7.42
N ASP A 710 -14.54 5.74 7.16
CA ASP A 710 -15.72 5.42 6.38
C ASP A 710 -15.41 5.32 4.87
N HIS A 711 -16.23 4.57 4.17
CA HIS A 711 -16.04 4.33 2.75
C HIS A 711 -17.41 3.97 2.11
N ASN A 712 -17.40 3.37 0.94
CA ASN A 712 -18.59 3.17 0.08
C ASN A 712 -19.87 2.82 0.83
N LEU A 713 -20.89 3.65 0.67
CA LEU A 713 -22.20 3.54 1.31
C LEU A 713 -23.33 3.47 0.28
N TYR A 714 -24.36 2.70 0.61
CA TYR A 714 -25.55 2.56 -0.23
C TYR A 714 -26.81 2.56 0.62
N VAL A 715 -27.89 3.19 0.11
CA VAL A 715 -29.19 3.26 0.78
C VAL A 715 -30.13 2.23 0.15
N LYS A 716 -30.82 1.45 1.02
CA LYS A 716 -31.92 0.57 0.61
C LYS A 716 -33.02 0.63 1.69
N GLY A 717 -34.22 1.09 1.31
CA GLY A 717 -35.32 1.32 2.24
C GLY A 717 -34.94 2.37 3.29
N ASP A 718 -35.06 1.98 4.55
CA ASP A 718 -34.73 2.80 5.72
C ASP A 718 -33.35 2.45 6.34
N LYS A 719 -32.44 1.91 5.53
CA LYS A 719 -31.10 1.54 5.97
C LYS A 719 -30.01 2.09 5.07
N VAL A 720 -28.90 2.51 5.69
CA VAL A 720 -27.61 2.75 5.03
C VAL A 720 -26.67 1.59 5.32
N TYR A 721 -26.05 1.04 4.28
CA TYR A 721 -25.06 -0.02 4.36
C TYR A 721 -23.70 0.59 4.01
N GLN A 722 -22.77 0.60 4.96
CA GLN A 722 -21.45 1.22 4.82
C GLN A 722 -20.36 0.17 4.91
N SER A 723 -19.39 0.25 4.01
CA SER A 723 -18.17 -0.57 4.01
C SER A 723 -17.02 0.26 4.56
N ASN A 724 -16.76 0.14 5.86
CA ASN A 724 -15.88 1.04 6.60
C ASN A 724 -14.54 0.37 6.89
N TYR A 725 -13.76 0.08 5.85
CA TYR A 725 -12.42 -0.51 5.92
C TYR A 725 -12.24 -1.50 7.10
N THR A 726 -11.48 -1.11 8.14
CA THR A 726 -11.09 -1.97 9.26
C THR A 726 -12.24 -2.40 10.16
N SER A 727 -13.40 -1.75 10.09
CA SER A 727 -14.59 -2.13 10.88
C SER A 727 -15.64 -2.91 10.09
N GLY A 728 -15.39 -3.20 8.81
CA GLY A 728 -16.24 -4.07 8.00
C GLY A 728 -17.54 -3.39 7.54
N LEU A 729 -18.62 -4.18 7.42
CA LEU A 729 -19.96 -3.70 7.09
C LEU A 729 -20.63 -3.11 8.31
N ARG A 730 -21.14 -1.86 8.21
CA ARG A 730 -22.01 -1.22 9.22
C ARG A 730 -23.39 -0.97 8.62
N VAL A 731 -24.43 -1.15 9.41
CA VAL A 731 -25.83 -0.95 9.02
C VAL A 731 -26.43 0.11 9.92
N LEU A 732 -26.83 1.25 9.32
CA LEU A 732 -27.48 2.34 10.03
C LEU A 732 -28.98 2.34 9.73
N ASP A 733 -29.82 2.47 10.75
CA ASP A 733 -31.23 2.77 10.61
C ASP A 733 -31.41 4.26 10.37
N ILE A 734 -32.13 4.60 9.32
CA ILE A 734 -32.48 5.95 8.90
C ILE A 734 -33.99 6.16 8.80
N ALA A 735 -34.79 5.41 9.56
CA ALA A 735 -36.23 5.63 9.66
C ALA A 735 -36.56 7.05 10.17
N ASP A 736 -35.70 7.62 11.02
CA ASP A 736 -35.57 9.07 11.21
C ASP A 736 -34.32 9.52 10.43
N PRO A 737 -34.46 10.17 9.26
CA PRO A 737 -33.35 10.49 8.38
C PRO A 737 -32.25 11.34 9.02
N VAL A 738 -32.58 12.15 10.01
CA VAL A 738 -31.63 13.08 10.65
C VAL A 738 -31.08 12.59 11.98
N GLU A 739 -31.50 11.40 12.43
CA GLU A 739 -30.99 10.74 13.63
C GLU A 739 -30.61 9.26 13.31
N PRO A 740 -29.59 9.05 12.46
CA PRO A 740 -29.13 7.68 12.16
C PRO A 740 -28.71 6.93 13.41
N GLU A 741 -28.98 5.62 13.46
CA GLU A 741 -28.59 4.74 14.56
C GLU A 741 -27.95 3.45 14.02
N GLU A 742 -26.78 3.02 14.53
CA GLU A 742 -26.21 1.72 14.16
C GLU A 742 -27.06 0.59 14.72
N VAL A 743 -27.58 -0.27 13.84
CA VAL A 743 -28.45 -1.40 14.18
C VAL A 743 -27.84 -2.76 13.91
N GLY A 744 -26.69 -2.81 13.24
CA GLY A 744 -25.98 -4.04 12.98
C GLY A 744 -24.61 -3.81 12.38
N PHE A 745 -23.72 -4.79 12.54
CA PHE A 745 -22.42 -4.79 11.89
C PHE A 745 -21.89 -6.21 11.67
N PHE A 746 -20.94 -6.31 10.73
CA PHE A 746 -20.11 -7.50 10.54
C PHE A 746 -18.68 -7.04 10.23
N ASP A 747 -17.77 -7.25 11.17
CA ASP A 747 -16.36 -6.94 11.01
C ASP A 747 -15.72 -7.97 10.06
N THR A 748 -15.22 -7.52 8.93
CA THR A 748 -14.59 -8.40 7.93
C THR A 748 -13.08 -8.59 8.14
N VAL A 749 -12.49 -7.86 9.12
CA VAL A 749 -11.06 -7.88 9.44
C VAL A 749 -10.84 -8.47 10.83
N PRO A 750 -10.61 -9.77 10.97
CA PRO A 750 -10.52 -10.41 12.29
C PRO A 750 -9.18 -10.20 12.99
N PHE A 751 -8.34 -9.29 12.49
CA PHE A 751 -6.99 -9.06 12.97
C PHE A 751 -6.74 -7.57 13.19
N GLY A 752 -6.07 -7.23 14.29
CA GLY A 752 -5.73 -5.84 14.62
C GLY A 752 -6.83 -5.11 15.39
N ASP A 753 -6.87 -3.80 15.24
CA ASP A 753 -7.85 -2.89 15.81
C ASP A 753 -8.59 -2.11 14.70
N GLU A 754 -9.59 -1.35 15.06
CA GLU A 754 -10.36 -0.50 14.15
C GLU A 754 -9.72 0.90 13.94
N SER A 755 -8.41 1.04 14.13
CA SER A 755 -7.73 2.32 13.86
C SER A 755 -7.83 2.70 12.38
N PRO A 756 -7.87 4.00 12.04
CA PRO A 756 -8.02 4.46 10.67
C PRO A 756 -6.91 3.94 9.75
N ARG A 757 -7.26 3.06 8.80
CA ARG A 757 -6.37 2.44 7.79
C ARG A 757 -7.18 2.04 6.56
N PHE A 758 -6.52 1.95 5.41
CA PHE A 758 -7.11 1.49 4.15
C PHE A 758 -7.09 -0.04 3.99
N ASP A 759 -7.39 -0.77 5.06
CA ASP A 759 -7.46 -2.23 5.09
C ASP A 759 -8.88 -2.70 5.34
N GLY A 760 -9.31 -3.79 4.72
CA GLY A 760 -10.57 -4.44 5.03
C GLY A 760 -11.68 -4.19 4.02
N SER A 761 -12.87 -3.84 4.50
CA SER A 761 -14.07 -3.71 3.67
C SER A 761 -13.96 -2.53 2.70
N TRP A 762 -14.11 -2.84 1.40
CA TRP A 762 -14.02 -1.81 0.35
C TRP A 762 -15.40 -1.32 -0.10
N SER A 763 -16.28 -2.26 -0.42
CA SER A 763 -17.60 -1.93 -0.96
C SER A 763 -18.61 -3.03 -0.67
N ASN A 764 -19.89 -2.71 -0.83
CA ASN A 764 -20.99 -3.63 -0.65
C ASN A 764 -22.08 -3.44 -1.73
N TYR A 765 -22.95 -4.44 -1.87
CA TYR A 765 -24.13 -4.35 -2.71
C TYR A 765 -25.32 -4.98 -1.97
N PRO A 766 -26.29 -4.17 -1.48
CA PRO A 766 -27.40 -4.67 -0.67
C PRO A 766 -28.69 -4.97 -1.44
N TYR A 767 -28.72 -4.82 -2.78
CA TYR A 767 -29.96 -4.70 -3.54
C TYR A 767 -30.59 -6.02 -4.02
N PHE A 768 -29.97 -7.18 -3.76
CA PHE A 768 -30.57 -8.46 -4.14
C PHE A 768 -31.92 -8.69 -3.47
N GLU A 769 -32.86 -9.30 -4.22
CA GLU A 769 -34.18 -9.66 -3.69
C GLU A 769 -34.10 -10.80 -2.65
N SER A 770 -33.09 -11.65 -2.74
CA SER A 770 -32.81 -12.69 -1.74
C SER A 770 -32.50 -12.11 -0.34
N GLY A 771 -32.21 -10.81 -0.25
CA GLY A 771 -31.76 -10.12 0.96
C GLY A 771 -30.31 -10.42 1.31
N VAL A 772 -29.56 -11.03 0.41
CA VAL A 772 -28.10 -11.18 0.56
C VAL A 772 -27.43 -9.84 0.29
N ILE A 773 -26.48 -9.51 1.15
CA ILE A 773 -25.57 -8.36 1.01
C ILE A 773 -24.22 -8.96 0.67
N ILE A 774 -23.67 -8.61 -0.48
CA ILE A 774 -22.29 -8.98 -0.83
C ILE A 774 -21.34 -7.86 -0.41
N VAL A 775 -20.20 -8.24 0.18
CA VAL A 775 -19.20 -7.31 0.69
C VAL A 775 -17.81 -7.79 0.28
N THR A 776 -16.98 -6.90 -0.23
CA THR A 776 -15.56 -7.17 -0.45
C THR A 776 -14.73 -6.70 0.73
N SER A 777 -13.75 -7.52 1.10
CA SER A 777 -12.67 -7.15 2.02
C SER A 777 -11.34 -7.45 1.34
N GLY A 778 -10.47 -6.45 1.26
CA GLY A 778 -9.33 -6.41 0.33
C GLY A 778 -8.49 -7.68 0.29
N TYR A 779 -8.00 -8.15 1.41
CA TYR A 779 -7.18 -9.37 1.48
C TYR A 779 -7.93 -10.57 2.03
N GLU A 780 -9.04 -10.38 2.72
CA GLU A 780 -9.82 -11.46 3.31
C GLU A 780 -10.57 -12.23 2.22
N GLY A 781 -11.43 -11.53 1.47
CA GLY A 781 -12.23 -12.17 0.43
C GLY A 781 -13.62 -11.57 0.24
N LEU A 782 -14.51 -12.39 -0.32
CA LEU A 782 -15.91 -12.09 -0.57
C LEU A 782 -16.77 -12.62 0.57
N PHE A 783 -17.56 -11.74 1.18
CA PHE A 783 -18.55 -12.08 2.20
C PHE A 783 -19.95 -12.02 1.60
N LEU A 784 -20.77 -13.02 1.90
CA LEU A 784 -22.21 -13.03 1.68
C LEU A 784 -22.85 -12.92 3.05
N LEU A 785 -23.51 -11.81 3.31
CA LEU A 785 -24.05 -11.43 4.61
C LEU A 785 -25.57 -11.28 4.53
N ARG A 786 -26.24 -11.31 5.69
CA ARG A 786 -27.68 -11.01 5.80
C ARG A 786 -27.96 -10.22 7.07
N TYR A 787 -28.51 -9.03 6.92
CA TYR A 787 -29.01 -8.24 8.05
C TYR A 787 -30.30 -8.86 8.59
N ARG A 788 -30.41 -9.00 9.90
CA ARG A 788 -31.61 -9.48 10.59
C ARG A 788 -32.48 -8.31 11.01
N GLU A 789 -33.61 -8.12 10.35
CA GLU A 789 -34.66 -7.30 10.92
C GLU A 789 -35.22 -7.99 12.18
N ALA A 790 -35.51 -7.22 13.22
CA ALA A 790 -35.81 -7.71 14.57
C ALA A 790 -36.96 -8.74 14.71
N ASP A 791 -37.72 -9.05 13.65
CA ASP A 791 -38.91 -9.91 13.63
C ASP A 791 -38.93 -11.02 12.56
N ARG A 792 -37.81 -11.27 11.82
CA ARG A 792 -37.77 -12.36 10.82
C ARG A 792 -36.77 -13.46 11.17
N PRO A 793 -37.22 -14.69 11.53
CA PRO A 793 -36.32 -15.83 11.63
C PRO A 793 -35.77 -16.21 10.25
N ILE A 794 -34.52 -16.68 10.21
CA ILE A 794 -33.85 -17.20 9.02
C ILE A 794 -34.70 -18.35 8.45
N SER A 795 -35.18 -18.23 7.23
CA SER A 795 -35.86 -19.32 6.53
C SER A 795 -34.92 -19.97 5.50
#